data_4bbe3b1a24295c80dacf7b1343c2166a
#
_entry.id   4bbe3b1a24295c80dacf7b1343c2166a
#
_cell.length_a   1.000
_cell.length_b   1.000
_cell.length_c   1.000
_cell.angle_alpha   90.00
_cell.angle_beta   90.00
_cell.angle_gamma   90.00
#
_symmetry.space_group_name_H-M   'P 1'
#
loop_
_entity.id
_entity.type
_entity.pdbx_description
1 polymer ?
#
loop_
_entity_poly.entity_id
_entity_poly.type
_entity_poly.pdbx_seq_one_letter_code
_entity_poly.pdbx_strand_id
1 'polypeptide(L)'
;AMSTPALAGEQVLYEPAPVWVEPVDLSTLERDPANRRVVQDKQIRIENGRLWEYFDNAYRITSLQEMTQVGTVTAQWLPDKGDLIVHEITILRDGETIDVIAAGEEMEVLRRERLLERQILDGSLTATMSVPGLQVGDELRVRYSVTNSDQALGKEVQTQTLLWREPNKFADFGRVRVSWEESLPVEYRAGPDFELPAPQIVGDFRQLEVILPLSEAEDYPSDAPWSYRRPPILQLGTFDGWEEVSSVMAPYYDTAGSLDGLDDLAAKVEAIRSGSADDLERAVAALELVQEDIRYLMNGLDGGNYIPQDVATTWEKKYGDCKAKTLILLAILNELGIEAEPVLASIQRGALVESSLPLPGAFNHVLVRANIEGRHYYLDGTGIGANLELVGNVPPFHVTLPIREEGAALEPIVQEVPRVANVAIEFALDARLGGDLPMPGTITMKLLGQGAAQMNASADKLTDDNKRALGGRFARFAGGQVNVVDVRIEQGEDDSEATVIVDALFPSLVQYDGSVGTIEPQLPTGSFRFRPDRSRRKWRDLPVVVPPPRASVGTYSFTLPETDGDFEIRGERQLDVTVANQRFEREVTLADGELTISETQTSLGGEIAPEDIRAERRKALSLARDKLKVIVPEDMPRRWRFAASGEKGSDRGELSRIEDMLARMIDQQPDETGPLLRRANFRFKTYDFAGALEDMDAALDLEATARLFQDRALVHAELRDFDSMAADLEEAWLLDPTPDRAIALARTLTDLGRTGEARDVLAQVDGDEEVQRSLAYALADVEALEGDGLAGLDRFAELLLDAPNDGSVLNAKCWYMGIWQVEIADAVATCTRAVENSENTAMALDSRAMILLRNGQLEEALADAEAALDLAPDQTETLLLRGLILRAMGRDDAEADIAAALARSPRIREDYRRWGFEL
;
A
#
# COMPACT_ATOMS: atom_id res chain seq x y z
N ALA A 1 31.84 44.75 -5.04
CA ALA A 1 30.65 44.30 -4.35
C ALA A 1 30.30 45.40 -3.34
N MET A 2 29.21 46.12 -3.56
CA MET A 2 28.64 47.02 -2.57
C MET A 2 27.84 46.12 -1.62
N SER A 3 28.27 46.01 -0.37
CA SER A 3 27.49 45.40 0.67
C SER A 3 26.28 46.33 0.92
N THR A 4 25.08 45.90 0.62
CA THR A 4 23.85 46.48 1.16
C THR A 4 23.97 46.48 2.68
N PRO A 5 23.63 47.57 3.37
CA PRO A 5 23.59 47.51 4.82
C PRO A 5 22.57 46.47 5.25
N ALA A 6 22.99 45.54 6.11
CA ALA A 6 22.08 44.59 6.72
C ALA A 6 21.02 45.35 7.52
N LEU A 7 19.75 44.99 7.33
CA LEU A 7 18.65 45.51 8.14
C LEU A 7 18.78 44.92 9.57
N ALA A 8 18.32 45.70 10.57
CA ALA A 8 18.21 45.19 11.93
C ALA A 8 17.40 43.87 11.89
N GLY A 9 17.87 42.82 12.57
CA GLY A 9 17.28 41.46 12.50
C GLY A 9 18.01 40.47 11.57
N GLU A 10 18.79 40.92 10.57
CA GLU A 10 19.49 40.07 9.64
C GLU A 10 20.87 39.55 10.12
N GLN A 11 21.34 40.02 11.28
CA GLN A 11 22.64 39.64 11.86
C GLN A 11 22.46 38.88 13.18
N VAL A 12 23.35 37.93 13.42
CA VAL A 12 23.44 37.26 14.73
C VAL A 12 24.02 38.24 15.76
N LEU A 13 23.31 38.40 16.87
CA LEU A 13 23.79 39.17 18.01
C LEU A 13 24.53 38.25 18.99
N TYR A 14 25.58 38.79 19.64
CA TYR A 14 26.35 38.06 20.66
C TYR A 14 26.29 38.83 21.97
N GLU A 15 25.43 38.38 22.88
CA GLU A 15 25.17 39.06 24.16
C GLU A 15 25.06 38.04 25.30
N PRO A 16 25.34 38.42 26.56
CA PRO A 16 25.06 37.57 27.72
C PRO A 16 23.60 37.15 27.80
N ALA A 17 23.36 35.96 28.39
CA ALA A 17 21.98 35.51 28.61
C ALA A 17 21.21 36.54 29.48
N PRO A 18 19.92 36.76 29.17
CA PRO A 18 19.07 37.68 29.94
C PRO A 18 19.03 37.31 31.44
N VAL A 19 18.95 38.33 32.31
CA VAL A 19 18.98 38.16 33.77
C VAL A 19 17.82 37.32 34.35
N TRP A 20 16.75 37.13 33.59
CA TRP A 20 15.60 36.30 33.98
C TRP A 20 15.80 34.81 33.68
N VAL A 21 16.80 34.49 32.90
CA VAL A 21 17.16 33.08 32.59
C VAL A 21 17.73 32.40 33.80
N GLU A 22 17.25 31.22 34.11
CA GLU A 22 17.81 30.36 35.15
C GLU A 22 18.69 29.30 34.52
N PRO A 23 20.01 29.45 34.49
CA PRO A 23 20.89 28.55 33.80
C PRO A 23 20.95 27.17 34.50
N VAL A 24 21.07 26.12 33.71
CA VAL A 24 21.26 24.78 34.23
C VAL A 24 22.70 24.56 34.65
N ASP A 25 22.91 24.19 35.94
CA ASP A 25 24.24 23.82 36.46
C ASP A 25 24.53 22.36 36.10
N LEU A 26 25.44 22.15 35.16
CA LEU A 26 25.86 20.83 34.71
C LEU A 26 26.52 19.99 35.82
N SER A 27 27.08 20.61 36.82
CA SER A 27 27.81 19.92 37.93
C SER A 27 26.85 19.22 38.90
N THR A 28 25.60 19.65 38.94
CA THR A 28 24.56 19.12 39.83
C THR A 28 23.69 18.03 39.19
N LEU A 29 23.86 17.79 37.91
CA LEU A 29 23.01 16.84 37.17
C LEU A 29 23.40 15.39 37.46
N GLU A 30 22.39 14.53 37.66
CA GLU A 30 22.55 13.11 37.61
C GLU A 30 22.78 12.67 36.17
N ARG A 31 23.94 12.00 35.91
CA ARG A 31 24.40 11.72 34.57
C ARG A 31 24.12 10.24 34.20
N ASP A 32 23.36 10.04 33.12
CA ASP A 32 23.18 8.71 32.52
C ASP A 32 24.08 8.59 31.27
N PRO A 33 25.07 7.69 31.25
CA PRO A 33 25.96 7.50 30.11
C PRO A 33 25.20 7.09 28.81
N ALA A 34 24.01 6.53 28.93
CA ALA A 34 23.19 6.16 27.79
C ALA A 34 22.54 7.37 27.09
N ASN A 35 22.39 8.49 27.80
CA ASN A 35 21.82 9.71 27.25
C ASN A 35 22.87 10.49 26.46
N ARG A 36 22.60 10.73 25.20
CA ARG A 36 23.46 11.52 24.31
C ARG A 36 23.28 13.00 24.54
N ARG A 37 22.08 13.44 24.88
CA ARG A 37 21.76 14.82 25.24
C ARG A 37 21.84 14.96 26.76
N VAL A 38 22.58 15.92 27.23
CA VAL A 38 22.78 16.23 28.66
C VAL A 38 21.71 17.18 29.14
N VAL A 39 21.49 18.27 28.39
CA VAL A 39 20.48 19.29 28.71
C VAL A 39 19.62 19.57 27.50
N GLN A 40 18.32 19.73 27.75
CA GLN A 40 17.37 20.34 26.85
C GLN A 40 16.45 21.27 27.65
N ASP A 41 16.83 22.50 27.76
CA ASP A 41 16.11 23.53 28.52
C ASP A 41 15.59 24.61 27.58
N LYS A 42 14.27 24.83 27.59
CA LYS A 42 13.61 25.92 26.87
C LYS A 42 12.93 26.82 27.87
N GLN A 43 13.34 28.12 27.89
CA GLN A 43 12.72 29.11 28.73
C GLN A 43 12.07 30.20 27.87
N ILE A 44 10.83 30.49 28.14
CA ILE A 44 10.00 31.43 27.41
C ILE A 44 9.63 32.60 28.30
N ARG A 45 9.75 33.82 27.78
CA ARG A 45 9.28 35.02 28.45
C ARG A 45 8.40 35.84 27.55
N ILE A 46 7.26 36.26 28.09
CA ILE A 46 6.33 37.17 27.42
C ILE A 46 6.37 38.50 28.20
N GLU A 47 6.87 39.54 27.56
CA GLU A 47 7.04 40.87 28.17
C GLU A 47 6.92 41.94 27.09
N ASN A 48 6.13 42.97 27.35
CA ASN A 48 5.93 44.13 26.46
C ASN A 48 5.49 43.71 25.01
N GLY A 49 4.63 42.75 24.87
CA GLY A 49 4.16 42.23 23.56
C GLY A 49 5.25 41.49 22.75
N ARG A 50 6.35 41.13 23.38
CA ARG A 50 7.47 40.42 22.79
C ARG A 50 7.61 39.04 23.42
N LEU A 51 7.84 38.05 22.59
CA LEU A 51 8.16 36.68 22.98
C LEU A 51 9.69 36.51 22.94
N TRP A 52 10.26 36.00 24.02
CA TRP A 52 11.64 35.54 24.09
C TRP A 52 11.65 34.02 24.27
N GLU A 53 12.40 33.35 23.46
CA GLU A 53 12.64 31.91 23.59
C GLU A 53 14.14 31.68 23.79
N TYR A 54 14.51 31.32 24.99
CA TYR A 54 15.87 30.93 25.32
C TYR A 54 16.03 29.44 25.26
N PHE A 55 17.12 28.97 24.66
CA PHE A 55 17.46 27.57 24.49
C PHE A 55 18.82 27.29 25.13
N ASP A 56 18.90 26.21 25.92
CA ASP A 56 20.12 25.63 26.45
C ASP A 56 20.17 24.16 26.11
N ASN A 57 21.04 23.79 25.19
CA ASN A 57 21.19 22.42 24.72
C ASN A 57 22.64 21.96 24.96
N ALA A 58 22.79 20.82 25.61
CA ALA A 58 24.10 20.18 25.81
C ALA A 58 24.11 18.76 25.32
N TYR A 59 25.15 18.37 24.61
CA TYR A 59 25.31 17.10 23.95
C TYR A 59 26.61 16.42 24.30
N ARG A 60 26.58 15.13 24.58
CA ARG A 60 27.76 14.29 24.76
C ARG A 60 28.17 13.69 23.42
N ILE A 61 29.43 13.85 23.04
CA ILE A 61 29.98 13.35 21.76
C ILE A 61 30.60 11.98 22.02
N THR A 62 29.87 10.89 21.76
CA THR A 62 30.34 9.54 22.02
C THR A 62 30.88 8.83 20.78
N SER A 63 30.68 9.38 19.60
CA SER A 63 31.09 8.80 18.31
C SER A 63 31.31 9.86 17.23
N LEU A 64 32.02 9.47 16.16
CA LEU A 64 32.18 10.30 14.97
C LEU A 64 30.84 10.61 14.29
N GLN A 65 29.90 9.68 14.36
CA GLN A 65 28.55 9.90 13.81
C GLN A 65 27.81 10.99 14.57
N GLU A 66 27.88 11.00 15.89
CA GLU A 66 27.28 12.06 16.71
C GLU A 66 27.97 13.40 16.50
N MET A 67 29.29 13.39 16.42
CA MET A 67 30.05 14.60 16.08
C MET A 67 29.59 15.21 14.74
N THR A 68 29.29 14.37 13.75
CA THR A 68 28.75 14.84 12.47
C THR A 68 27.31 15.38 12.62
N GLN A 69 26.48 14.79 13.48
CA GLN A 69 25.08 15.19 13.67
C GLN A 69 24.92 16.50 14.46
N VAL A 70 25.69 16.70 15.53
CA VAL A 70 25.54 17.83 16.44
C VAL A 70 26.69 18.85 16.38
N GLY A 71 27.80 18.50 15.74
CA GLY A 71 28.97 19.38 15.63
C GLY A 71 28.76 20.58 14.68
N THR A 72 27.66 20.57 13.92
CA THR A 72 27.19 21.75 13.19
C THR A 72 26.00 22.36 13.96
N VAL A 73 26.27 23.41 14.68
CA VAL A 73 25.25 24.20 15.41
C VAL A 73 24.43 24.96 14.38
N THR A 74 23.10 24.93 14.53
CA THR A 74 22.18 25.70 13.69
C THR A 74 21.10 26.34 14.56
N ALA A 75 20.77 27.61 14.27
CA ALA A 75 19.65 28.33 14.84
C ALA A 75 18.88 29.06 13.76
N GLN A 76 17.54 29.13 13.88
CA GLN A 76 16.66 29.77 12.90
C GLN A 76 15.85 30.88 13.56
N TRP A 77 15.59 31.92 12.80
CA TRP A 77 14.73 33.02 13.23
C TRP A 77 14.10 33.71 12.02
N LEU A 78 13.06 34.51 12.29
CA LEU A 78 12.40 35.38 11.30
C LEU A 78 12.93 36.80 11.48
N PRO A 79 13.76 37.35 10.57
CA PRO A 79 14.48 38.60 10.76
C PRO A 79 13.56 39.84 10.77
N ASP A 80 12.38 39.76 10.17
CA ASP A 80 11.35 40.79 10.17
C ASP A 80 10.55 40.85 11.48
N LYS A 81 10.66 39.81 12.34
CA LYS A 81 9.92 39.69 13.60
C LYS A 81 10.82 39.72 14.83
N GLY A 82 12.11 39.47 14.68
CA GLY A 82 12.99 39.44 15.83
C GLY A 82 14.45 39.14 15.50
N ASP A 83 15.20 38.84 16.55
CA ASP A 83 16.63 38.66 16.52
C ASP A 83 17.02 37.24 16.98
N LEU A 84 18.14 36.76 16.45
CA LEU A 84 18.89 35.63 17.01
C LEU A 84 20.01 36.20 17.87
N ILE A 85 20.07 35.82 19.15
CA ILE A 85 21.08 36.22 20.11
C ILE A 85 21.80 34.98 20.62
N VAL A 86 23.08 34.83 20.29
CA VAL A 86 23.91 33.72 20.75
C VAL A 86 24.59 34.15 22.05
N HIS A 87 24.41 33.35 23.11
CA HIS A 87 24.93 33.65 24.44
C HIS A 87 26.25 32.90 24.69
N GLU A 88 26.31 31.62 24.26
CA GLU A 88 27.47 30.78 24.54
C GLU A 88 27.46 29.56 23.61
N ILE A 89 28.64 29.22 23.09
CA ILE A 89 28.93 27.92 22.48
C ILE A 89 30.22 27.43 23.13
N THR A 90 30.14 26.37 23.95
CA THR A 90 31.27 25.88 24.74
C THR A 90 31.49 24.40 24.54
N ILE A 91 32.75 23.98 24.61
CA ILE A 91 33.18 22.57 24.63
C ILE A 91 33.73 22.31 26.04
N LEU A 92 33.17 21.34 26.73
CA LEU A 92 33.71 20.82 28.00
C LEU A 92 34.56 19.57 27.68
N ARG A 93 35.84 19.64 27.93
CA ARG A 93 36.85 18.58 27.73
C ARG A 93 37.68 18.40 28.97
N ASP A 94 37.71 17.19 29.56
CA ASP A 94 38.51 16.85 30.72
C ASP A 94 38.36 17.82 31.93
N GLY A 95 37.16 18.45 32.06
CA GLY A 95 36.86 19.40 33.10
C GLY A 95 37.22 20.86 32.76
N GLU A 96 37.83 21.12 31.61
CA GLU A 96 38.14 22.46 31.11
C GLU A 96 37.05 22.92 30.14
N THR A 97 36.66 24.19 30.23
CA THR A 97 35.68 24.83 29.33
C THR A 97 36.41 25.63 28.26
N ILE A 98 36.14 25.30 27.01
CA ILE A 98 36.64 26.03 25.83
C ILE A 98 35.47 26.83 25.27
N ASP A 99 35.56 28.15 25.34
CA ASP A 99 34.56 29.04 24.78
C ASP A 99 34.86 29.34 23.32
N VAL A 100 34.02 28.83 22.42
CA VAL A 100 34.19 28.92 20.97
C VAL A 100 33.97 30.37 20.49
N ILE A 101 32.97 31.04 21.05
CA ILE A 101 32.66 32.44 20.67
C ILE A 101 33.75 33.41 21.18
N ALA A 102 34.21 33.25 22.45
CA ALA A 102 35.31 34.06 22.96
C ALA A 102 36.64 33.81 22.24
N ALA A 103 36.80 32.68 21.60
CA ALA A 103 37.95 32.40 20.71
C ALA A 103 37.90 33.14 19.37
N GLY A 104 36.79 33.83 19.06
CA GLY A 104 36.62 34.66 17.86
C GLY A 104 35.90 33.98 16.71
N GLU A 105 35.26 32.84 16.99
CA GLU A 105 34.42 32.17 15.99
C GLU A 105 33.03 32.80 15.95
N GLU A 106 32.48 32.96 14.75
CA GLU A 106 31.13 33.52 14.52
C GLU A 106 30.28 32.59 13.69
N MET A 107 28.98 32.63 13.90
CA MET A 107 28.04 31.85 13.05
C MET A 107 27.86 32.50 11.68
N GLU A 108 27.88 31.72 10.64
CA GLU A 108 27.56 32.16 9.28
C GLU A 108 26.05 32.22 9.09
N VAL A 109 25.55 33.33 8.58
CA VAL A 109 24.12 33.50 8.27
C VAL A 109 23.85 33.08 6.81
N LEU A 110 23.01 32.12 6.66
CA LEU A 110 22.60 31.62 5.37
C LEU A 110 21.09 31.86 5.16
N ARG A 111 20.73 32.41 4.01
CA ARG A 111 19.36 32.28 3.48
C ARG A 111 19.22 30.89 2.91
N ARG A 112 19.04 29.92 3.78
CA ARG A 112 18.87 28.52 3.38
C ARG A 112 17.42 28.14 3.60
N GLU A 113 16.63 28.24 2.55
CA GLU A 113 15.30 27.64 2.46
C GLU A 113 15.47 26.13 2.51
N ARG A 114 15.46 25.55 3.72
CA ARG A 114 15.71 24.10 3.96
C ARG A 114 14.71 23.19 3.26
N LEU A 115 13.54 23.72 2.94
CA LEU A 115 12.44 22.99 2.37
C LEU A 115 12.14 23.43 0.93
N LEU A 116 13.08 24.13 0.28
CA LEU A 116 12.91 24.57 -1.11
C LEU A 116 12.63 23.39 -2.06
N GLU A 117 13.24 22.22 -1.82
CA GLU A 117 12.95 20.98 -2.56
C GLU A 117 11.48 20.52 -2.38
N ARG A 118 10.83 20.95 -1.29
CA ARG A 118 9.41 20.74 -1.02
C ARG A 118 8.55 21.95 -1.38
N GLN A 119 9.13 22.94 -2.07
CA GLN A 119 8.48 24.20 -2.44
C GLN A 119 7.99 25.01 -1.23
N ILE A 120 8.74 24.98 -0.13
CA ILE A 120 8.45 25.77 1.07
C ILE A 120 9.47 26.90 1.18
N LEU A 121 8.96 28.14 1.23
CA LEU A 121 9.71 29.36 1.49
C LEU A 121 9.18 29.95 2.80
N ASP A 122 9.96 29.94 3.86
CA ASP A 122 9.48 30.38 5.19
C ASP A 122 10.03 31.76 5.61
N GLY A 123 10.88 32.39 4.79
CA GLY A 123 11.48 33.68 5.07
C GLY A 123 12.49 33.66 6.24
N SER A 124 12.77 32.49 6.79
CA SER A 124 13.69 32.35 7.91
C SER A 124 15.15 32.49 7.49
N LEU A 125 15.95 33.06 8.36
CA LEU A 125 17.40 32.96 8.31
C LEU A 125 17.88 31.79 9.15
N THR A 126 18.94 31.15 8.70
CA THR A 126 19.63 30.08 9.42
C THR A 126 21.05 30.55 9.73
N ALA A 127 21.37 30.69 11.00
CA ALA A 127 22.76 30.81 11.45
C ALA A 127 23.34 29.39 11.61
N THR A 128 24.55 29.19 11.12
CA THR A 128 25.23 27.89 11.19
C THR A 128 26.71 28.06 11.55
N MET A 129 27.24 27.09 12.31
CA MET A 129 28.64 27.00 12.65
C MET A 129 29.06 25.55 12.76
N SER A 130 30.08 25.16 12.05
CA SER A 130 30.78 23.90 12.32
C SER A 130 31.73 24.16 13.50
N VAL A 131 31.47 23.55 14.65
CA VAL A 131 32.22 23.81 15.89
C VAL A 131 33.67 23.33 15.72
N PRO A 132 34.64 24.25 15.72
CA PRO A 132 36.03 23.86 15.47
C PRO A 132 36.63 23.14 16.69
N GLY A 133 37.43 22.12 16.39
CA GLY A 133 38.18 21.38 17.42
C GLY A 133 37.37 20.42 18.28
N LEU A 134 36.10 20.21 18.00
CA LEU A 134 35.25 19.25 18.68
C LEU A 134 35.77 17.80 18.48
N GLN A 135 35.78 17.00 19.53
CA GLN A 135 36.32 15.62 19.55
C GLN A 135 35.35 14.67 20.22
N VAL A 136 35.55 13.37 19.92
CA VAL A 136 34.84 12.31 20.64
C VAL A 136 35.33 12.30 22.11
N GLY A 137 34.39 12.33 23.04
CA GLY A 137 34.62 12.48 24.46
C GLY A 137 34.23 13.86 25.02
N ASP A 138 34.06 14.84 24.16
CA ASP A 138 33.63 16.19 24.55
C ASP A 138 32.15 16.27 24.91
N GLU A 139 31.79 17.35 25.67
CA GLU A 139 30.40 17.81 25.76
C GLU A 139 30.30 19.17 25.06
N LEU A 140 29.41 19.28 24.07
CA LEU A 140 29.09 20.52 23.39
C LEU A 140 27.85 21.15 24.00
N ARG A 141 27.96 22.41 24.48
CA ARG A 141 26.83 23.19 25.00
C ARG A 141 26.57 24.41 24.13
N VAL A 142 25.32 24.65 23.80
CA VAL A 142 24.87 25.77 22.95
C VAL A 142 23.75 26.50 23.66
N ARG A 143 23.92 27.82 23.88
CA ARG A 143 22.93 28.70 24.49
C ARG A 143 22.63 29.86 23.58
N TYR A 144 21.37 30.04 23.23
CA TYR A 144 20.95 31.18 22.41
C TYR A 144 19.50 31.56 22.72
N SER A 145 19.11 32.76 22.34
CA SER A 145 17.71 33.22 22.37
C SER A 145 17.24 33.62 20.98
N VAL A 146 15.96 33.40 20.74
CA VAL A 146 15.24 33.93 19.59
C VAL A 146 14.14 34.82 20.13
N THR A 147 14.03 36.04 19.60
CA THR A 147 12.94 36.96 19.95
C THR A 147 11.90 36.97 18.82
N ASN A 148 10.65 37.21 19.19
CA ASN A 148 9.57 37.33 18.22
C ASN A 148 8.59 38.41 18.68
N SER A 149 8.31 39.38 17.80
CA SER A 149 7.29 40.39 17.97
C SER A 149 6.53 40.50 16.67
N ASP A 150 5.41 39.79 16.58
CA ASP A 150 4.66 39.67 15.33
C ASP A 150 3.67 40.83 15.20
N GLN A 151 4.00 41.78 14.34
CA GLN A 151 3.15 42.94 14.08
C GLN A 151 1.79 42.56 13.46
N ALA A 152 1.70 41.41 12.81
CA ALA A 152 0.44 40.93 12.27
C ALA A 152 -0.60 40.57 13.34
N LEU A 153 -0.16 40.30 14.55
CA LEU A 153 -1.00 39.98 15.71
C LEU A 153 -1.33 41.20 16.59
N GLY A 154 -0.91 42.39 16.16
CA GLY A 154 -1.08 43.63 16.95
C GLY A 154 -0.26 43.59 18.24
N LYS A 155 -0.94 43.51 19.39
CA LYS A 155 -0.30 43.37 20.71
C LYS A 155 -0.37 41.92 21.24
N GLU A 156 -1.08 41.03 20.54
CA GLU A 156 -1.31 39.68 21.01
C GLU A 156 -0.08 38.81 20.75
N VAL A 157 0.13 37.85 21.61
CA VAL A 157 1.25 36.91 21.58
C VAL A 157 0.75 35.48 21.64
N GLN A 158 1.44 34.60 20.93
CA GLN A 158 1.18 33.16 21.00
C GLN A 158 2.47 32.36 20.93
N THR A 159 2.47 31.19 21.54
CA THR A 159 3.52 30.18 21.33
C THR A 159 2.98 28.79 21.59
N GLN A 160 3.61 27.82 20.94
CA GLN A 160 3.31 26.38 21.13
C GLN A 160 4.62 25.61 21.28
N THR A 161 4.70 24.71 22.25
CA THR A 161 5.89 23.93 22.52
C THR A 161 5.53 22.48 22.78
N LEU A 162 6.17 21.55 22.06
CA LEU A 162 6.01 20.12 22.26
C LEU A 162 6.67 19.71 23.60
N LEU A 163 5.91 19.04 24.45
CA LEU A 163 6.38 18.41 25.67
C LEU A 163 6.66 16.93 25.38
N TRP A 164 7.91 16.53 25.38
CA TRP A 164 8.25 15.15 25.09
C TRP A 164 8.07 14.22 26.31
N ARG A 165 7.81 12.94 26.03
CA ARG A 165 7.43 11.90 26.99
C ARG A 165 8.37 10.70 26.97
N GLU A 166 8.37 9.94 28.05
CA GLU A 166 8.90 8.58 28.05
C GLU A 166 8.18 7.69 26.97
N PRO A 167 8.82 6.62 26.45
CA PRO A 167 10.11 6.06 26.82
C PRO A 167 11.32 6.78 26.21
N ASN A 168 11.10 7.83 25.46
CA ASN A 168 12.18 8.60 24.84
C ASN A 168 12.83 9.53 25.89
N LYS A 169 13.71 8.98 26.70
CA LYS A 169 14.55 9.77 27.60
C LYS A 169 15.65 10.41 26.77
N PHE A 170 15.42 11.67 26.37
CA PHE A 170 16.33 12.35 25.45
C PHE A 170 17.47 13.09 26.13
N ALA A 171 17.34 13.44 27.42
CA ALA A 171 18.33 14.22 28.12
C ALA A 171 18.45 13.82 29.58
N ASP A 172 19.61 14.08 30.20
CA ASP A 172 19.79 13.94 31.64
C ASP A 172 18.93 14.98 32.39
N PHE A 173 18.75 16.17 31.81
CA PHE A 173 17.84 17.21 32.29
C PHE A 173 17.01 17.77 31.15
N GLY A 174 15.70 17.89 31.36
CA GLY A 174 14.75 18.49 30.44
C GLY A 174 13.80 19.44 31.18
N ARG A 175 13.57 20.63 30.60
CA ARG A 175 12.65 21.61 31.17
C ARG A 175 12.02 22.50 30.09
N VAL A 176 10.74 22.83 30.29
CA VAL A 176 10.09 23.96 29.65
C VAL A 176 9.63 24.90 30.76
N ARG A 177 10.09 26.16 30.76
CA ARG A 177 9.73 27.18 31.73
C ARG A 177 9.17 28.39 30.99
N VAL A 178 8.00 28.84 31.40
CA VAL A 178 7.36 30.04 30.83
C VAL A 178 7.12 31.07 31.89
N SER A 179 7.42 32.32 31.58
CA SER A 179 7.14 33.45 32.46
C SER A 179 6.46 34.59 31.69
N TRP A 180 5.51 35.28 32.33
CA TRP A 180 4.78 36.40 31.76
C TRP A 180 4.43 37.43 32.83
N GLU A 181 4.32 38.72 32.46
CA GLU A 181 3.89 39.79 33.36
C GLU A 181 2.55 39.42 34.01
N GLU A 182 2.41 39.67 35.34
CA GLU A 182 1.18 39.33 36.06
C GLU A 182 -0.05 40.07 35.51
N SER A 183 0.16 41.21 34.88
CA SER A 183 -0.88 42.04 34.26
C SER A 183 -1.41 41.52 32.93
N LEU A 184 -0.68 40.59 32.27
CA LEU A 184 -1.07 40.04 30.98
C LEU A 184 -2.06 38.89 31.15
N PRO A 185 -3.17 38.90 30.38
CA PRO A 185 -4.18 37.85 30.43
C PRO A 185 -3.75 36.60 29.61
N VAL A 186 -2.64 35.95 30.04
CA VAL A 186 -2.15 34.76 29.33
C VAL A 186 -2.99 33.52 29.67
N GLU A 187 -3.63 32.99 28.67
CA GLU A 187 -4.25 31.66 28.73
C GLU A 187 -3.20 30.60 28.39
N TYR A 188 -3.27 29.44 29.03
CA TYR A 188 -2.35 28.31 28.79
C TYR A 188 -3.07 26.95 28.87
N ARG A 189 -2.61 26.02 28.05
CA ARG A 189 -3.20 24.67 27.97
C ARG A 189 -2.16 23.66 27.54
N ALA A 190 -2.27 22.43 28.08
CA ALA A 190 -1.49 21.27 27.60
C ALA A 190 -2.42 20.15 27.13
N GLY A 191 -1.84 19.03 26.73
CA GLY A 191 -2.57 17.84 26.26
C GLY A 191 -3.52 17.20 27.30
N PRO A 192 -4.41 16.31 26.89
CA PRO A 192 -5.56 15.87 27.71
C PRO A 192 -5.18 15.05 28.94
N ASP A 193 -4.05 14.40 28.93
CA ASP A 193 -3.57 13.47 29.94
C ASP A 193 -2.43 14.02 30.80
N PHE A 194 -2.27 15.34 30.80
CA PHE A 194 -1.28 16.05 31.60
C PHE A 194 -1.87 17.32 32.18
N GLU A 195 -1.91 17.42 33.50
CA GLU A 195 -2.28 18.63 34.21
C GLU A 195 -1.03 19.49 34.45
N LEU A 196 -1.11 20.73 33.96
CA LEU A 196 -0.04 21.72 34.20
C LEU A 196 0.02 22.10 35.65
N PRO A 197 1.21 22.26 36.22
CA PRO A 197 1.36 22.83 37.56
C PRO A 197 0.79 24.24 37.57
N ALA A 198 0.32 24.69 38.74
CA ALA A 198 -0.14 26.06 38.90
C ALA A 198 1.02 27.03 38.79
N PRO A 199 0.89 28.18 38.05
CA PRO A 199 1.92 29.16 37.95
C PRO A 199 2.24 29.77 39.32
N GLN A 200 3.52 30.03 39.58
CA GLN A 200 4.00 30.70 40.77
C GLN A 200 4.26 32.18 40.46
N ILE A 201 4.12 33.06 41.46
CA ILE A 201 4.47 34.46 41.32
C ILE A 201 5.93 34.64 41.72
N VAL A 202 6.75 35.18 40.84
CA VAL A 202 8.16 35.47 41.06
C VAL A 202 8.44 36.92 40.65
N GLY A 203 8.52 37.83 41.65
CA GLY A 203 8.54 39.28 41.37
C GLY A 203 7.23 39.73 40.74
N ASP A 204 7.30 40.42 39.61
CA ASP A 204 6.15 40.95 38.85
C ASP A 204 5.67 39.98 37.76
N PHE A 205 6.15 38.69 37.79
CA PHE A 205 5.88 37.72 36.76
C PHE A 205 5.21 36.48 37.33
N ARG A 206 4.30 35.87 36.56
CA ARG A 206 3.83 34.53 36.75
C ARG A 206 4.77 33.58 36.04
N GLN A 207 5.07 32.45 36.63
CA GLN A 207 6.00 31.46 36.11
C GLN A 207 5.38 30.07 36.19
N LEU A 208 5.38 29.38 35.06
CA LEU A 208 5.01 27.98 34.90
C LEU A 208 6.25 27.17 34.52
N GLU A 209 6.49 26.06 35.20
CA GLU A 209 7.62 25.18 34.90
C GLU A 209 7.14 23.75 34.73
N VAL A 210 7.62 23.09 33.68
CA VAL A 210 7.37 21.69 33.38
C VAL A 210 8.70 20.95 33.23
N ILE A 211 8.95 19.99 34.11
CA ILE A 211 10.11 19.10 34.01
C ILE A 211 9.84 18.00 33.05
N LEU A 212 10.82 17.69 32.20
CA LEU A 212 10.73 16.69 31.14
C LEU A 212 11.74 15.54 31.33
N PRO A 213 11.46 14.32 30.85
CA PRO A 213 10.26 13.93 30.08
C PRO A 213 9.01 13.83 30.96
N LEU A 214 7.85 14.03 30.36
CA LEU A 214 6.58 13.66 30.98
C LEU A 214 6.51 12.12 31.06
N SER A 215 5.67 11.60 31.97
CA SER A 215 5.37 10.16 32.02
C SER A 215 4.90 9.66 30.65
N GLU A 216 5.10 8.37 30.42
CA GLU A 216 4.64 7.70 29.21
C GLU A 216 3.15 7.99 28.96
N ALA A 217 2.82 8.32 27.71
CA ALA A 217 1.44 8.56 27.33
C ALA A 217 0.61 7.27 27.48
N GLU A 218 -0.66 7.44 27.80
CA GLU A 218 -1.58 6.32 27.66
C GLU A 218 -1.61 5.85 26.21
N ASP A 219 -1.48 4.54 26.03
CA ASP A 219 -1.59 3.90 24.74
C ASP A 219 -3.07 3.80 24.35
N TYR A 220 -3.43 4.34 23.19
CA TYR A 220 -4.77 4.30 22.62
C TYR A 220 -4.77 3.57 21.29
N PRO A 221 -5.85 2.84 20.94
CA PRO A 221 -5.94 2.20 19.63
C PRO A 221 -5.97 3.25 18.51
N SER A 222 -5.45 2.89 17.33
CA SER A 222 -5.31 3.80 16.19
C SER A 222 -6.64 4.35 15.66
N ASP A 223 -7.75 3.68 15.99
CA ASP A 223 -9.12 4.05 15.63
C ASP A 223 -9.83 4.88 16.72
N ALA A 224 -9.14 5.25 17.80
CA ALA A 224 -9.69 6.17 18.80
C ALA A 224 -9.72 7.61 18.25
N PRO A 225 -10.69 8.46 18.64
CA PRO A 225 -10.74 9.87 18.27
C PRO A 225 -9.46 10.61 18.62
N TRP A 226 -9.12 11.61 17.80
CA TRP A 226 -7.96 12.45 18.02
C TRP A 226 -7.97 13.17 19.38
N SER A 227 -9.14 13.44 19.94
CA SER A 227 -9.30 14.01 21.29
C SER A 227 -8.60 13.19 22.38
N TYR A 228 -8.48 11.88 22.21
CA TYR A 228 -7.76 10.98 23.12
C TYR A 228 -6.27 10.85 22.79
N ARG A 229 -5.86 11.17 21.57
CA ARG A 229 -4.49 10.97 21.06
C ARG A 229 -3.75 12.28 20.81
N ARG A 230 -4.16 13.35 21.47
CA ARG A 230 -3.53 14.66 21.31
C ARG A 230 -2.05 14.61 21.66
N PRO A 231 -1.16 15.24 20.86
CA PRO A 231 0.22 15.39 21.24
C PRO A 231 0.32 16.29 22.49
N PRO A 232 1.30 16.07 23.37
CA PRO A 232 1.49 16.88 24.57
C PRO A 232 2.12 18.24 24.20
N ILE A 233 1.31 19.12 23.64
CA ILE A 233 1.71 20.49 23.27
C ILE A 233 1.26 21.44 24.36
N LEU A 234 2.20 22.22 24.89
CA LEU A 234 1.91 23.38 25.71
C LEU A 234 1.59 24.55 24.76
N GLN A 235 0.39 25.08 24.88
CA GLN A 235 -0.10 26.25 24.17
C GLN A 235 -0.19 27.43 25.15
N LEU A 236 0.21 28.61 24.71
CA LEU A 236 0.03 29.87 25.43
C LEU A 236 -0.40 30.94 24.44
N GLY A 237 -1.25 31.84 24.89
CA GLY A 237 -1.69 32.99 24.11
C GLY A 237 -2.41 34.02 24.94
N THR A 238 -2.56 35.22 24.39
CA THR A 238 -3.23 36.33 25.01
C THR A 238 -4.59 36.64 24.39
N PHE A 239 -4.99 35.94 23.36
CA PHE A 239 -6.28 36.15 22.69
C PHE A 239 -7.47 35.77 23.60
N ASP A 240 -8.46 36.67 23.68
CA ASP A 240 -9.66 36.48 24.48
C ASP A 240 -10.59 35.38 23.91
N GLY A 241 -10.59 35.21 22.59
CA GLY A 241 -11.46 34.25 21.91
C GLY A 241 -11.17 34.09 20.41
N TRP A 242 -11.90 33.21 19.77
CA TRP A 242 -11.80 33.00 18.31
C TRP A 242 -12.22 34.25 17.53
N GLU A 243 -13.16 35.03 18.09
CA GLU A 243 -13.64 36.28 17.51
C GLU A 243 -12.48 37.30 17.40
N GLU A 244 -11.60 37.38 18.39
CA GLU A 244 -10.42 38.22 18.32
C GLU A 244 -9.40 37.73 17.30
N VAL A 245 -9.14 36.42 17.23
CA VAL A 245 -8.29 35.81 16.19
C VAL A 245 -8.81 36.17 14.80
N SER A 246 -10.12 36.05 14.58
CA SER A 246 -10.77 36.40 13.31
C SER A 246 -10.57 37.90 12.98
N SER A 247 -10.88 38.78 13.89
CA SER A 247 -10.84 40.23 13.64
C SER A 247 -9.40 40.78 13.47
N VAL A 248 -8.42 40.23 14.17
CA VAL A 248 -7.00 40.60 14.02
C VAL A 248 -6.47 40.20 12.63
N MET A 249 -6.99 39.14 12.06
CA MET A 249 -6.58 38.67 10.73
C MET A 249 -7.30 39.38 9.58
N ALA A 250 -8.48 39.98 9.82
CA ALA A 250 -9.35 40.51 8.78
C ALA A 250 -8.71 41.61 7.91
N PRO A 251 -7.91 42.56 8.43
CA PRO A 251 -7.31 43.62 7.61
C PRO A 251 -6.37 43.11 6.52
N TYR A 252 -5.83 41.90 6.66
CA TYR A 252 -4.91 41.30 5.69
C TYR A 252 -5.64 40.68 4.50
N TYR A 253 -6.97 40.56 4.54
CA TYR A 253 -7.79 39.98 3.48
C TYR A 253 -8.75 40.99 2.85
N ASP A 254 -8.53 42.30 3.10
CA ASP A 254 -9.23 43.37 2.38
C ASP A 254 -8.83 43.36 0.88
N THR A 255 -9.81 43.27 -0.01
CA THR A 255 -9.61 43.21 -1.46
C THR A 255 -10.01 44.51 -2.18
N ALA A 256 -10.42 45.54 -1.45
CA ALA A 256 -10.86 46.80 -2.04
C ALA A 256 -9.76 47.46 -2.88
N GLY A 257 -10.01 47.60 -4.20
CA GLY A 257 -9.06 48.19 -5.15
C GLY A 257 -7.81 47.34 -5.46
N SER A 258 -7.77 46.07 -5.00
CA SER A 258 -6.58 45.21 -5.17
C SER A 258 -6.34 44.78 -6.64
N LEU A 259 -7.34 44.95 -7.51
CA LEU A 259 -7.24 44.69 -8.95
C LEU A 259 -6.92 45.95 -9.77
N ASP A 260 -6.84 47.12 -9.14
CA ASP A 260 -6.57 48.37 -9.82
C ASP A 260 -5.19 48.37 -10.49
N GLY A 261 -5.17 48.66 -11.79
CA GLY A 261 -3.94 48.68 -12.59
C GLY A 261 -3.42 47.32 -13.06
N LEU A 262 -4.15 46.24 -12.77
CA LEU A 262 -3.83 44.90 -13.25
C LEU A 262 -4.63 44.52 -14.50
N ASP A 263 -4.41 45.24 -15.61
CA ASP A 263 -5.20 45.17 -16.84
C ASP A 263 -5.29 43.73 -17.40
N ASP A 264 -4.22 42.93 -17.29
CA ASP A 264 -4.19 41.53 -17.75
C ASP A 264 -5.09 40.64 -16.89
N LEU A 265 -5.04 40.78 -15.59
CA LEU A 265 -5.93 40.02 -14.68
C LEU A 265 -7.38 40.47 -14.85
N ALA A 266 -7.64 41.76 -14.94
CA ALA A 266 -8.98 42.30 -15.17
C ALA A 266 -9.60 41.78 -16.50
N ALA A 267 -8.81 41.66 -17.58
CA ALA A 267 -9.26 41.06 -18.82
C ALA A 267 -9.64 39.57 -18.68
N LYS A 268 -8.89 38.80 -17.90
CA LYS A 268 -9.21 37.39 -17.58
C LYS A 268 -10.48 37.28 -16.74
N VAL A 269 -10.66 38.15 -15.73
CA VAL A 269 -11.90 38.19 -14.94
C VAL A 269 -13.12 38.52 -15.79
N GLU A 270 -12.99 39.45 -16.74
CA GLU A 270 -14.08 39.78 -17.69
C GLU A 270 -14.36 38.61 -18.66
N ALA A 271 -13.32 37.87 -19.07
CA ALA A 271 -13.52 36.68 -19.88
C ALA A 271 -14.31 35.59 -19.09
N ILE A 272 -14.01 35.41 -17.82
CA ILE A 272 -14.76 34.50 -16.94
C ILE A 272 -16.22 34.99 -16.82
N ARG A 273 -16.44 36.29 -16.54
CA ARG A 273 -17.77 36.89 -16.43
C ARG A 273 -18.64 36.62 -17.64
N SER A 274 -18.05 36.79 -18.84
CA SER A 274 -18.76 36.67 -20.13
C SER A 274 -18.86 35.23 -20.65
N GLY A 275 -17.93 34.35 -20.21
CA GLY A 275 -17.82 32.97 -20.71
C GLY A 275 -18.60 31.94 -19.89
N SER A 276 -18.98 32.27 -18.64
CA SER A 276 -19.65 31.33 -17.73
C SER A 276 -21.13 31.64 -17.60
N ALA A 277 -21.96 30.61 -17.51
CA ALA A 277 -23.41 30.74 -17.49
C ALA A 277 -23.97 31.20 -16.15
N ASP A 278 -23.41 30.76 -15.04
CA ASP A 278 -23.85 31.05 -13.69
C ASP A 278 -22.69 31.35 -12.73
N ASP A 279 -23.00 31.64 -11.48
CA ASP A 279 -22.00 32.01 -10.48
C ASP A 279 -21.14 30.81 -10.03
N LEU A 280 -21.66 29.59 -10.13
CA LEU A 280 -20.86 28.40 -9.81
C LEU A 280 -19.78 28.15 -10.88
N GLU A 281 -20.13 28.21 -12.14
CA GLU A 281 -19.18 28.11 -13.25
C GLU A 281 -18.13 29.24 -13.18
N ARG A 282 -18.55 30.50 -12.83
CA ARG A 282 -17.62 31.61 -12.60
C ARG A 282 -16.66 31.33 -11.46
N ALA A 283 -17.15 30.80 -10.35
CA ALA A 283 -16.33 30.49 -9.19
C ALA A 283 -15.31 29.37 -9.49
N VAL A 284 -15.71 28.34 -10.25
CA VAL A 284 -14.80 27.27 -10.70
C VAL A 284 -13.76 27.80 -11.67
N ALA A 285 -14.14 28.61 -12.65
CA ALA A 285 -13.20 29.23 -13.60
C ALA A 285 -12.22 30.21 -12.90
N ALA A 286 -12.67 30.93 -11.87
CA ALA A 286 -11.80 31.76 -11.04
C ALA A 286 -10.81 30.90 -10.22
N LEU A 287 -11.27 29.80 -9.67
CA LEU A 287 -10.43 28.83 -8.96
C LEU A 287 -9.37 28.21 -9.87
N GLU A 288 -9.78 27.75 -11.05
CA GLU A 288 -8.90 27.19 -12.08
C GLU A 288 -7.82 28.22 -12.48
N LEU A 289 -8.20 29.47 -12.79
CA LEU A 289 -7.26 30.55 -13.08
C LEU A 289 -6.19 30.71 -12.00
N VAL A 290 -6.58 30.68 -10.71
CA VAL A 290 -5.64 30.81 -9.59
C VAL A 290 -4.80 29.55 -9.43
N GLN A 291 -5.36 28.38 -9.63
CA GLN A 291 -4.64 27.10 -9.53
C GLN A 291 -3.56 26.96 -10.60
N GLU A 292 -3.85 27.33 -11.83
CA GLU A 292 -2.97 27.16 -12.99
C GLU A 292 -1.93 28.28 -13.14
N ASP A 293 -2.39 29.56 -13.07
CA ASP A 293 -1.53 30.73 -13.33
C ASP A 293 -0.58 31.06 -12.16
N ILE A 294 -0.94 30.67 -10.92
CA ILE A 294 -0.16 30.97 -9.71
C ILE A 294 0.43 29.68 -9.14
N ARG A 295 1.74 29.50 -9.24
CA ARG A 295 2.43 28.36 -8.65
C ARG A 295 2.33 28.40 -7.13
N TYR A 296 1.99 27.26 -6.51
CA TYR A 296 1.96 27.15 -5.07
C TYR A 296 3.37 26.99 -4.50
N LEU A 297 3.73 27.88 -3.57
CA LEU A 297 4.93 27.75 -2.72
C LEU A 297 4.47 27.86 -1.27
N MET A 298 4.63 26.79 -0.51
CA MET A 298 4.14 26.75 0.87
C MET A 298 4.92 27.71 1.77
N ASN A 299 4.18 28.57 2.50
CA ASN A 299 4.70 29.38 3.60
C ASN A 299 3.67 29.30 4.74
N GLY A 300 3.88 28.35 5.66
CA GLY A 300 2.85 27.91 6.61
C GLY A 300 2.44 28.97 7.62
N LEU A 301 1.15 29.04 7.92
CA LEU A 301 0.58 29.84 9.02
C LEU A 301 1.14 29.40 10.38
N ASP A 302 1.36 28.11 10.57
CA ASP A 302 1.92 27.53 11.79
C ASP A 302 3.38 27.94 12.05
N GLY A 303 4.10 28.42 11.01
CA GLY A 303 5.41 29.04 11.10
C GLY A 303 5.37 30.52 11.50
N GLY A 304 4.20 31.12 11.77
CA GLY A 304 4.06 32.51 12.18
C GLY A 304 3.97 33.53 11.03
N ASN A 305 3.83 33.07 9.81
CA ASN A 305 3.63 33.96 8.65
C ASN A 305 2.14 34.16 8.39
N TYR A 306 1.57 35.26 8.88
CA TYR A 306 0.11 35.50 8.77
C TYR A 306 -0.25 36.45 7.62
N ILE A 307 0.68 37.31 7.19
CA ILE A 307 0.43 38.35 6.18
C ILE A 307 0.50 37.72 4.79
N PRO A 308 -0.56 37.81 3.98
CA PRO A 308 -0.51 37.34 2.58
C PRO A 308 0.39 38.26 1.73
N GLN A 309 1.03 37.69 0.70
CA GLN A 309 1.57 38.52 -0.37
C GLN A 309 0.41 39.21 -1.09
N ASP A 310 0.53 40.51 -1.38
CA ASP A 310 -0.52 41.29 -2.05
C ASP A 310 -0.85 40.77 -3.46
N VAL A 311 -2.05 41.12 -3.95
CA VAL A 311 -2.58 40.62 -5.22
C VAL A 311 -1.69 40.97 -6.41
N ALA A 312 -1.19 42.24 -6.47
CA ALA A 312 -0.36 42.70 -7.58
C ALA A 312 0.97 41.94 -7.63
N THR A 313 1.64 41.81 -6.49
CA THR A 313 2.88 41.05 -6.37
C THR A 313 2.68 39.56 -6.70
N THR A 314 1.58 38.96 -6.23
CA THR A 314 1.24 37.56 -6.52
C THR A 314 1.02 37.33 -8.01
N TRP A 315 0.27 38.22 -8.65
CA TRP A 315 0.01 38.14 -10.08
C TRP A 315 1.26 38.38 -10.93
N GLU A 316 2.10 39.36 -10.56
CA GLU A 316 3.35 39.64 -11.28
C GLU A 316 4.33 38.46 -11.18
N LYS A 317 4.53 37.94 -9.97
CA LYS A 317 5.50 36.87 -9.70
C LYS A 317 5.04 35.49 -10.12
N LYS A 318 3.74 35.30 -10.30
CA LYS A 318 3.11 33.99 -10.65
C LYS A 318 3.42 32.89 -9.64
N TYR A 319 3.62 33.24 -8.37
CA TYR A 319 3.66 32.30 -7.26
C TYR A 319 3.12 32.91 -5.96
N GLY A 320 2.59 32.07 -5.08
CA GLY A 320 2.12 32.45 -3.77
C GLY A 320 1.81 31.23 -2.90
N ASP A 321 1.69 31.48 -1.61
CA ASP A 321 1.25 30.47 -0.64
C ASP A 321 -0.29 30.43 -0.52
N CYS A 322 -0.81 29.66 0.45
CA CYS A 322 -2.25 29.56 0.66
C CYS A 322 -2.90 30.94 0.89
N LYS A 323 -2.23 31.84 1.63
CA LYS A 323 -2.73 33.18 1.93
C LYS A 323 -2.82 34.06 0.70
N ALA A 324 -1.74 34.09 -0.10
CA ALA A 324 -1.67 34.86 -1.33
C ALA A 324 -2.69 34.37 -2.39
N LYS A 325 -2.80 33.04 -2.52
CA LYS A 325 -3.76 32.43 -3.46
C LYS A 325 -5.20 32.64 -2.99
N THR A 326 -5.45 32.62 -1.68
CA THR A 326 -6.77 32.96 -1.11
C THR A 326 -7.11 34.43 -1.36
N LEU A 327 -6.16 35.35 -1.14
CA LEU A 327 -6.41 36.78 -1.32
C LEU A 327 -6.73 37.14 -2.78
N ILE A 328 -5.96 36.62 -3.74
CA ILE A 328 -6.21 36.85 -5.17
C ILE A 328 -7.52 36.20 -5.64
N LEU A 329 -7.84 34.99 -5.18
CA LEU A 329 -9.11 34.30 -5.48
C LEU A 329 -10.29 35.11 -4.92
N LEU A 330 -10.20 35.58 -3.68
CA LEU A 330 -11.21 36.41 -3.04
C LEU A 330 -11.42 37.72 -3.84
N ALA A 331 -10.35 38.38 -4.27
CA ALA A 331 -10.43 39.58 -5.08
C ALA A 331 -11.17 39.34 -6.42
N ILE A 332 -10.88 38.23 -7.10
CA ILE A 332 -11.54 37.83 -8.35
C ILE A 332 -13.03 37.55 -8.12
N LEU A 333 -13.37 36.79 -7.08
CA LEU A 333 -14.76 36.47 -6.76
C LEU A 333 -15.58 37.71 -6.41
N ASN A 334 -15.01 38.63 -5.60
CA ASN A 334 -15.64 39.90 -5.27
C ASN A 334 -15.88 40.76 -6.50
N GLU A 335 -14.91 40.83 -7.44
CA GLU A 335 -15.06 41.53 -8.71
C GLU A 335 -16.15 40.89 -9.60
N LEU A 336 -16.30 39.59 -9.55
CA LEU A 336 -17.39 38.86 -10.25
C LEU A 336 -18.76 39.04 -9.58
N GLY A 337 -18.80 39.62 -8.35
CA GLY A 337 -20.02 39.83 -7.58
C GLY A 337 -20.48 38.60 -6.79
N ILE A 338 -19.58 37.63 -6.60
CA ILE A 338 -19.85 36.41 -5.84
C ILE A 338 -19.51 36.66 -4.36
N GLU A 339 -20.46 36.48 -3.47
CA GLU A 339 -20.27 36.58 -2.02
C GLU A 339 -19.26 35.53 -1.54
N ALA A 340 -18.13 35.99 -1.01
CA ALA A 340 -17.06 35.11 -0.57
C ALA A 340 -16.28 35.71 0.61
N GLU A 341 -15.71 34.84 1.45
CA GLU A 341 -14.92 35.23 2.61
C GLU A 341 -13.75 34.26 2.80
N PRO A 342 -12.61 34.70 3.38
CA PRO A 342 -11.52 33.81 3.73
C PRO A 342 -11.85 33.04 4.99
N VAL A 343 -11.44 31.77 5.05
CA VAL A 343 -11.61 30.91 6.23
C VAL A 343 -10.31 30.21 6.59
N LEU A 344 -9.94 30.24 7.87
CA LEU A 344 -8.84 29.44 8.41
C LEU A 344 -9.29 28.00 8.63
N ALA A 345 -8.41 27.06 8.33
CA ALA A 345 -8.63 25.63 8.50
C ALA A 345 -7.36 24.92 8.99
N SER A 346 -7.53 23.70 9.49
CA SER A 346 -6.40 22.82 9.80
C SER A 346 -6.54 21.51 9.06
N ILE A 347 -5.63 21.27 8.11
CA ILE A 347 -5.64 20.09 7.23
C ILE A 347 -5.47 18.79 8.04
N GLN A 348 -4.57 18.80 9.03
CA GLN A 348 -4.19 17.61 9.77
C GLN A 348 -4.86 17.49 11.15
N ARG A 349 -5.26 18.61 11.74
CA ARG A 349 -5.70 18.70 13.13
C ARG A 349 -7.09 19.34 13.28
N GLY A 350 -7.90 19.37 12.22
CA GLY A 350 -9.20 20.02 12.25
C GLY A 350 -10.07 19.61 13.44
N ALA A 351 -10.11 18.33 13.77
CA ALA A 351 -10.83 17.81 14.94
C ALA A 351 -10.23 18.23 16.29
N LEU A 352 -9.02 18.80 16.34
CA LEU A 352 -8.38 19.27 17.57
C LEU A 352 -8.52 20.78 17.79
N VAL A 353 -8.89 21.54 16.76
CA VAL A 353 -8.97 23.02 16.83
C VAL A 353 -9.95 23.44 17.93
N GLU A 354 -11.12 22.84 18.02
CA GLU A 354 -12.13 23.13 19.05
C GLU A 354 -11.59 22.95 20.49
N SER A 355 -10.62 22.07 20.64
CA SER A 355 -9.97 21.79 21.94
C SER A 355 -8.67 22.55 22.15
N SER A 356 -8.25 23.37 21.20
CA SER A 356 -7.08 24.24 21.29
C SER A 356 -7.44 25.58 21.94
N LEU A 357 -6.41 26.34 22.39
CA LEU A 357 -6.60 27.74 22.69
C LEU A 357 -6.93 28.52 21.40
N PRO A 358 -7.62 29.65 21.51
CA PRO A 358 -7.86 30.54 20.38
C PRO A 358 -6.55 31.19 19.94
N LEU A 359 -5.86 30.55 19.00
CA LEU A 359 -4.55 30.94 18.48
C LEU A 359 -4.55 30.87 16.96
N PRO A 360 -4.02 31.84 16.22
CA PRO A 360 -3.76 31.71 14.78
C PRO A 360 -2.95 30.46 14.43
N GLY A 361 -1.99 30.07 15.26
CA GLY A 361 -1.17 28.87 15.10
C GLY A 361 -1.91 27.52 15.31
N ALA A 362 -3.20 27.53 15.65
CA ALA A 362 -4.04 26.33 15.63
C ALA A 362 -4.38 25.89 14.19
N PHE A 363 -4.24 26.82 13.22
CA PHE A 363 -4.52 26.61 11.82
C PHE A 363 -3.22 26.54 11.01
N ASN A 364 -3.23 25.79 9.93
CA ASN A 364 -2.10 25.70 9.01
C ASN A 364 -2.52 25.94 7.54
N HIS A 365 -3.78 26.31 7.31
CA HIS A 365 -4.33 26.53 5.99
C HIS A 365 -5.36 27.65 5.98
N VAL A 366 -5.49 28.32 4.84
CA VAL A 366 -6.54 29.29 4.57
C VAL A 366 -7.04 29.09 3.14
N LEU A 367 -8.35 29.21 2.95
CA LEU A 367 -9.02 29.05 1.67
C LEU A 367 -10.23 29.99 1.62
N VAL A 368 -10.89 30.04 0.45
CA VAL A 368 -12.09 30.85 0.25
C VAL A 368 -13.33 30.02 0.49
N ARG A 369 -14.29 30.56 1.24
CA ARG A 369 -15.67 30.07 1.30
C ARG A 369 -16.56 31.00 0.51
N ALA A 370 -17.16 30.50 -0.58
CA ALA A 370 -18.12 31.24 -1.39
C ALA A 370 -19.53 30.84 -1.03
N ASN A 371 -20.47 31.81 -1.02
CA ASN A 371 -21.89 31.58 -0.84
C ASN A 371 -22.60 31.74 -2.20
N ILE A 372 -23.02 30.66 -2.81
CA ILE A 372 -23.71 30.63 -4.09
C ILE A 372 -25.08 30.02 -3.90
N GLU A 373 -26.14 30.79 -4.16
CA GLU A 373 -27.54 30.32 -3.97
C GLU A 373 -27.85 29.80 -2.57
N GLY A 374 -27.17 30.33 -1.54
CA GLY A 374 -27.35 29.91 -0.14
C GLY A 374 -26.63 28.64 0.24
N ARG A 375 -25.76 28.11 -0.61
CA ARG A 375 -24.87 26.98 -0.33
C ARG A 375 -23.42 27.45 -0.23
N HIS A 376 -22.69 26.91 0.75
CA HIS A 376 -21.27 27.16 0.90
C HIS A 376 -20.43 26.22 0.05
N TYR A 377 -19.47 26.81 -0.67
CA TYR A 377 -18.45 26.12 -1.46
C TYR A 377 -17.08 26.49 -0.91
N TYR A 378 -16.25 25.50 -0.70
CA TYR A 378 -14.90 25.69 -0.17
C TYR A 378 -13.90 25.62 -1.33
N LEU A 379 -13.36 26.76 -1.71
CA LEU A 379 -12.51 26.95 -2.88
C LEU A 379 -11.06 27.05 -2.45
N ASP A 380 -10.27 26.00 -2.68
CA ASP A 380 -8.86 25.93 -2.30
C ASP A 380 -7.94 26.26 -3.48
N GLY A 381 -7.43 27.48 -3.52
CA GLY A 381 -6.51 27.93 -4.55
C GLY A 381 -5.18 27.19 -4.58
N THR A 382 -4.80 26.44 -3.54
CA THR A 382 -3.53 25.70 -3.46
C THR A 382 -3.58 24.33 -4.13
N GLY A 383 -4.79 23.83 -4.41
CA GLY A 383 -5.02 22.60 -5.16
C GLY A 383 -4.67 22.75 -6.64
N ILE A 384 -4.92 21.70 -7.37
CA ILE A 384 -4.86 21.62 -8.84
C ILE A 384 -6.06 20.82 -9.32
N GLY A 385 -6.49 21.02 -10.57
CA GLY A 385 -7.59 20.28 -11.18
C GLY A 385 -8.95 20.70 -10.62
N ALA A 386 -9.21 22.02 -10.61
CA ALA A 386 -10.56 22.55 -10.33
C ALA A 386 -11.56 21.90 -11.28
N ASN A 387 -12.68 21.44 -10.73
CA ASN A 387 -13.67 20.68 -11.48
C ASN A 387 -15.08 21.02 -11.02
N LEU A 388 -15.98 21.29 -11.97
CA LEU A 388 -17.36 21.67 -11.68
C LEU A 388 -18.15 20.57 -10.95
N GLU A 389 -17.86 19.29 -11.25
CA GLU A 389 -18.52 18.16 -10.60
C GLU A 389 -18.07 17.98 -9.13
N LEU A 390 -16.79 18.30 -8.85
CA LEU A 390 -16.17 18.06 -7.55
C LEU A 390 -16.19 19.27 -6.63
N VAL A 391 -16.38 20.50 -7.15
CA VAL A 391 -16.32 21.74 -6.34
C VAL A 391 -17.33 21.75 -5.19
N GLY A 392 -18.41 20.99 -5.32
CA GLY A 392 -19.42 20.79 -4.28
C GLY A 392 -19.02 19.82 -3.16
N ASN A 393 -17.87 19.13 -3.26
CA ASN A 393 -17.39 18.23 -2.24
C ASN A 393 -16.86 19.03 -1.03
N VAL A 394 -17.24 18.61 0.15
CA VAL A 394 -16.88 19.28 1.40
C VAL A 394 -15.51 18.77 1.87
N PRO A 395 -14.52 19.67 2.13
CA PRO A 395 -13.21 19.23 2.60
C PRO A 395 -13.28 18.70 4.03
N PRO A 396 -12.40 17.76 4.43
CA PRO A 396 -12.46 17.09 5.74
C PRO A 396 -11.78 17.90 6.85
N PHE A 397 -12.03 19.21 6.94
CA PHE A 397 -11.36 20.10 7.93
C PHE A 397 -12.05 20.14 9.30
N HIS A 398 -13.25 19.61 9.44
CA HIS A 398 -14.09 19.57 10.64
C HIS A 398 -14.62 20.93 11.07
N VAL A 399 -13.76 21.93 11.26
CA VAL A 399 -14.13 23.30 11.61
C VAL A 399 -13.32 24.30 10.78
N THR A 400 -13.91 25.49 10.58
CA THR A 400 -13.24 26.66 10.03
C THR A 400 -13.45 27.87 10.95
N LEU A 401 -12.54 28.83 10.86
CA LEU A 401 -12.72 30.16 11.44
C LEU A 401 -12.84 31.17 10.30
N PRO A 402 -14.03 31.74 10.05
CA PRO A 402 -14.18 32.85 9.12
C PRO A 402 -13.39 34.06 9.57
N ILE A 403 -12.79 34.79 8.63
CA ILE A 403 -12.02 35.98 8.89
C ILE A 403 -12.91 37.17 8.62
N ARG A 404 -13.34 37.92 9.66
CA ARG A 404 -14.27 39.03 9.58
C ARG A 404 -13.82 40.17 10.50
N GLU A 405 -14.09 41.44 10.12
CA GLU A 405 -13.76 42.61 10.92
C GLU A 405 -14.46 42.60 12.28
N GLU A 406 -15.74 42.22 12.33
CA GLU A 406 -16.51 42.08 13.56
C GLU A 406 -16.13 40.85 14.39
N GLY A 407 -15.24 39.99 13.89
CA GLY A 407 -14.88 38.74 14.49
C GLY A 407 -15.84 37.63 14.12
N ALA A 408 -15.42 36.37 14.28
CA ALA A 408 -16.24 35.20 14.08
C ALA A 408 -15.87 34.07 15.07
N ALA A 409 -16.84 33.28 15.47
CA ALA A 409 -16.61 32.05 16.19
C ALA A 409 -16.19 30.90 15.23
N LEU A 410 -15.71 29.80 15.80
CA LEU A 410 -15.50 28.56 15.02
C LEU A 410 -16.83 28.07 14.42
N GLU A 411 -16.81 27.75 13.14
CA GLU A 411 -17.95 27.20 12.43
C GLU A 411 -17.66 25.75 12.03
N PRO A 412 -18.51 24.77 12.46
CA PRO A 412 -18.33 23.39 12.06
C PRO A 412 -18.65 23.20 10.57
N ILE A 413 -17.87 22.36 9.90
CA ILE A 413 -18.15 21.93 8.54
C ILE A 413 -18.95 20.64 8.60
N VAL A 414 -20.17 20.68 8.12
CA VAL A 414 -21.00 19.48 7.98
C VAL A 414 -20.42 18.61 6.85
N GLN A 415 -19.93 17.46 7.21
CA GLN A 415 -19.38 16.52 6.25
C GLN A 415 -20.49 15.87 5.43
N GLU A 416 -20.37 15.92 4.11
CA GLU A 416 -21.33 15.34 3.16
C GLU A 416 -20.66 14.20 2.37
N VAL A 417 -21.45 13.21 2.00
CA VAL A 417 -21.01 12.18 1.07
C VAL A 417 -20.77 12.81 -0.31
N PRO A 418 -19.61 12.59 -0.93
CA PRO A 418 -19.33 13.10 -2.27
C PRO A 418 -20.41 12.65 -3.25
N ARG A 419 -20.87 13.56 -4.12
CA ARG A 419 -21.88 13.27 -5.15
C ARG A 419 -21.31 12.42 -6.26
N VAL A 420 -20.04 12.62 -6.58
CA VAL A 420 -19.28 11.91 -7.60
C VAL A 420 -18.06 11.28 -6.94
N ALA A 421 -17.76 10.06 -7.31
CA ALA A 421 -16.55 9.38 -6.85
C ALA A 421 -15.32 9.96 -7.57
N ASN A 422 -14.32 10.38 -6.82
CA ASN A 422 -13.05 10.87 -7.39
C ASN A 422 -12.27 9.78 -8.12
N VAL A 423 -12.60 8.50 -7.85
CA VAL A 423 -11.95 7.33 -8.45
C VAL A 423 -13.00 6.28 -8.76
N ALA A 424 -13.06 5.86 -10.02
CA ALA A 424 -13.83 4.71 -10.47
C ALA A 424 -12.90 3.70 -11.14
N ILE A 425 -13.03 2.41 -10.79
CA ILE A 425 -12.19 1.34 -11.34
C ILE A 425 -13.09 0.31 -12.00
N GLU A 426 -12.78 -0.02 -13.25
CA GLU A 426 -13.45 -1.05 -14.03
C GLU A 426 -12.46 -2.14 -14.42
N PHE A 427 -12.86 -3.39 -14.24
CA PHE A 427 -12.14 -4.59 -14.64
C PHE A 427 -12.96 -5.28 -15.74
N ALA A 428 -12.48 -5.24 -16.96
CA ALA A 428 -13.08 -5.95 -18.09
C ALA A 428 -12.25 -7.21 -18.38
N LEU A 429 -12.81 -8.40 -18.18
CA LEU A 429 -12.12 -9.68 -18.20
C LEU A 429 -12.74 -10.60 -19.27
N ASP A 430 -11.89 -11.18 -20.10
CA ASP A 430 -12.30 -12.12 -21.14
C ASP A 430 -12.11 -13.56 -20.67
N ALA A 431 -13.21 -14.22 -20.27
CA ALA A 431 -13.23 -15.59 -19.79
C ALA A 431 -13.67 -16.62 -20.86
N ARG A 432 -13.80 -16.21 -22.12
CA ARG A 432 -14.30 -17.08 -23.21
C ARG A 432 -13.44 -18.31 -23.47
N LEU A 433 -12.15 -18.25 -23.13
CA LEU A 433 -11.25 -19.39 -23.28
C LEU A 433 -11.48 -20.51 -22.27
N GLY A 434 -12.26 -20.24 -21.23
CA GLY A 434 -12.60 -21.22 -20.22
C GLY A 434 -12.06 -20.88 -18.84
N GLY A 435 -12.29 -21.80 -17.91
CA GLY A 435 -12.10 -21.56 -16.48
C GLY A 435 -10.71 -21.85 -15.94
N ASP A 436 -9.78 -22.40 -16.71
CA ASP A 436 -8.48 -22.89 -16.26
C ASP A 436 -7.27 -22.29 -17.02
N LEU A 437 -7.53 -21.27 -17.83
CA LEU A 437 -6.52 -20.50 -18.53
C LEU A 437 -6.45 -19.06 -18.01
N PRO A 438 -5.31 -18.35 -18.21
CA PRO A 438 -5.23 -16.92 -17.94
C PRO A 438 -6.25 -16.14 -18.76
N MET A 439 -6.82 -15.10 -18.15
CA MET A 439 -7.81 -14.24 -18.80
C MET A 439 -7.15 -12.93 -19.24
N PRO A 440 -7.20 -12.60 -20.55
CA PRO A 440 -6.92 -11.25 -20.99
C PRO A 440 -7.91 -10.26 -20.38
N GLY A 441 -7.44 -9.11 -19.95
CA GLY A 441 -8.35 -8.10 -19.42
C GLY A 441 -7.72 -6.72 -19.38
N THR A 442 -8.58 -5.75 -19.13
CA THR A 442 -8.22 -4.35 -19.02
C THR A 442 -8.73 -3.80 -17.68
N ILE A 443 -7.87 -3.06 -16.98
CA ILE A 443 -8.25 -2.25 -15.83
C ILE A 443 -8.34 -0.81 -16.31
N THR A 444 -9.50 -0.20 -16.21
CA THR A 444 -9.72 1.21 -16.51
C THR A 444 -9.94 1.96 -15.20
N MET A 445 -9.07 2.89 -14.89
CA MET A 445 -9.21 3.76 -13.71
C MET A 445 -9.47 5.18 -14.18
N LYS A 446 -10.66 5.69 -13.89
CA LYS A 446 -11.02 7.08 -14.10
C LYS A 446 -10.73 7.88 -12.85
N LEU A 447 -9.99 8.96 -13.02
CA LEU A 447 -9.58 9.88 -11.97
C LEU A 447 -10.19 11.25 -12.28
N LEU A 448 -10.65 11.95 -11.23
CA LEU A 448 -11.17 13.30 -11.31
C LEU A 448 -10.45 14.23 -10.33
N GLY A 449 -10.38 15.50 -10.71
CA GLY A 449 -9.82 16.57 -9.88
C GLY A 449 -8.33 16.44 -9.64
N GLN A 450 -7.90 16.67 -8.40
CA GLN A 450 -6.49 16.69 -8.03
C GLN A 450 -5.73 15.40 -8.43
N GLY A 451 -6.38 14.23 -8.30
CA GLY A 451 -5.78 12.95 -8.67
C GLY A 451 -5.47 12.86 -10.17
N ALA A 452 -6.39 13.38 -11.01
CA ALA A 452 -6.22 13.46 -12.45
C ALA A 452 -5.11 14.44 -12.81
N ALA A 453 -5.16 15.67 -12.29
CA ALA A 453 -4.17 16.70 -12.57
C ALA A 453 -2.75 16.26 -12.20
N GLN A 454 -2.57 15.58 -11.05
CA GLN A 454 -1.28 14.99 -10.68
C GLN A 454 -0.83 13.88 -11.63
N MET A 455 -1.77 13.05 -12.08
CA MET A 455 -1.48 12.01 -13.06
C MET A 455 -1.04 12.62 -14.39
N ASN A 456 -1.78 13.60 -14.92
CA ASN A 456 -1.46 14.30 -16.16
C ASN A 456 -0.08 14.99 -16.08
N ALA A 457 0.20 15.72 -15.01
CA ALA A 457 1.47 16.40 -14.80
C ALA A 457 2.70 15.45 -14.71
N SER A 458 2.47 14.19 -14.39
CA SER A 458 3.53 13.17 -14.28
C SER A 458 3.60 12.21 -15.47
N ALA A 459 2.55 12.12 -16.28
CA ALA A 459 2.40 11.10 -17.32
C ALA A 459 3.59 11.02 -18.30
N ASP A 460 4.05 12.17 -18.80
CA ASP A 460 5.17 12.27 -19.76
C ASP A 460 6.55 11.99 -19.11
N LYS A 461 6.62 12.03 -17.78
CA LYS A 461 7.87 11.82 -17.01
C LYS A 461 8.01 10.38 -16.52
N LEU A 462 6.96 9.58 -16.63
CA LEU A 462 6.98 8.18 -16.21
C LEU A 462 7.75 7.33 -17.23
N THR A 463 8.79 6.66 -16.77
CA THR A 463 9.44 5.58 -17.53
C THR A 463 8.49 4.39 -17.65
N ASP A 464 8.76 3.49 -18.61
CA ASP A 464 7.94 2.28 -18.80
C ASP A 464 7.94 1.39 -17.54
N ASP A 465 9.07 1.32 -16.81
CA ASP A 465 9.14 0.61 -15.52
C ASP A 465 8.22 1.23 -14.46
N ASN A 466 8.19 2.56 -14.37
CA ASN A 466 7.31 3.27 -13.46
C ASN A 466 5.85 3.12 -13.85
N LYS A 467 5.52 3.11 -15.15
CA LYS A 467 4.17 2.82 -15.66
C LYS A 467 3.74 1.40 -15.28
N ARG A 468 4.61 0.39 -15.49
CA ARG A 468 4.35 -1.00 -15.07
C ARG A 468 4.15 -1.12 -13.56
N ALA A 469 4.99 -0.45 -12.77
CA ALA A 469 4.84 -0.42 -11.32
C ALA A 469 3.52 0.23 -10.88
N LEU A 470 3.06 1.28 -11.59
CA LEU A 470 1.76 1.91 -11.39
C LEU A 470 0.63 0.93 -11.70
N GLY A 471 0.67 0.29 -12.89
CA GLY A 471 -0.29 -0.74 -13.28
C GLY A 471 -0.35 -1.89 -12.28
N GLY A 472 0.80 -2.36 -11.79
CA GLY A 472 0.88 -3.39 -10.76
C GLY A 472 0.26 -2.98 -9.41
N ARG A 473 0.24 -1.68 -9.07
CA ARG A 473 -0.49 -1.19 -7.89
C ARG A 473 -2.00 -1.30 -8.08
N PHE A 474 -2.49 -0.96 -9.27
CA PHE A 474 -3.92 -1.07 -9.58
C PHE A 474 -4.38 -2.52 -9.73
N ALA A 475 -3.55 -3.35 -10.33
CA ALA A 475 -3.82 -4.78 -10.47
C ALA A 475 -4.03 -5.50 -9.12
N ARG A 476 -3.42 -5.00 -8.03
CA ARG A 476 -3.64 -5.56 -6.68
C ARG A 476 -5.08 -5.45 -6.19
N PHE A 477 -5.86 -4.49 -6.69
CA PHE A 477 -7.29 -4.41 -6.35
C PHE A 477 -8.11 -5.54 -6.95
N ALA A 478 -7.63 -6.16 -8.05
CA ALA A 478 -8.30 -7.31 -8.65
C ALA A 478 -8.09 -8.63 -7.88
N GLY A 479 -7.13 -8.65 -6.95
CA GLY A 479 -6.70 -9.87 -6.26
C GLY A 479 -5.81 -10.78 -7.12
N GLY A 480 -5.00 -11.61 -6.46
CA GLY A 480 -4.10 -12.54 -7.12
C GLY A 480 -2.87 -11.90 -7.79
N GLN A 481 -2.10 -12.72 -8.49
CA GLN A 481 -0.94 -12.27 -9.29
C GLN A 481 -1.39 -11.91 -10.70
N VAL A 482 -1.63 -10.64 -10.95
CA VAL A 482 -1.98 -10.11 -12.26
C VAL A 482 -0.69 -9.69 -12.98
N ASN A 483 -0.53 -10.12 -14.23
CA ASN A 483 0.63 -9.78 -15.06
C ASN A 483 0.29 -8.58 -15.94
N VAL A 484 0.87 -7.43 -15.62
CA VAL A 484 0.71 -6.19 -16.39
C VAL A 484 1.46 -6.32 -17.72
N VAL A 485 0.79 -6.03 -18.81
CA VAL A 485 1.33 -6.08 -20.17
C VAL A 485 1.64 -4.69 -20.69
N ASP A 486 0.69 -3.74 -20.52
CA ASP A 486 0.83 -2.37 -20.99
C ASP A 486 0.09 -1.40 -20.07
N VAL A 487 0.55 -0.15 -20.03
CA VAL A 487 -0.09 0.92 -19.24
C VAL A 487 -0.13 2.19 -20.07
N ARG A 488 -1.32 2.67 -20.33
CA ARG A 488 -1.58 3.93 -21.02
C ARG A 488 -2.24 4.91 -20.07
N ILE A 489 -1.88 6.18 -20.21
CA ILE A 489 -2.49 7.29 -19.47
C ILE A 489 -3.07 8.21 -20.51
N GLU A 490 -4.37 8.40 -20.48
CA GLU A 490 -5.12 9.25 -21.37
C GLU A 490 -5.59 10.47 -20.59
N GLN A 491 -5.29 11.66 -21.08
CA GLN A 491 -5.79 12.91 -20.54
C GLN A 491 -7.24 13.10 -20.95
N GLY A 492 -8.05 13.72 -20.09
CA GLY A 492 -9.42 14.09 -20.42
C GLY A 492 -9.50 15.33 -21.30
N GLU A 493 -10.68 15.94 -21.35
CA GLU A 493 -10.90 17.19 -22.11
C GLU A 493 -10.14 18.36 -21.46
N ASP A 494 -9.93 18.29 -20.15
CA ASP A 494 -9.15 19.23 -19.36
C ASP A 494 -8.21 18.51 -18.37
N ASP A 495 -7.37 19.25 -17.66
CA ASP A 495 -6.40 18.71 -16.72
C ASP A 495 -7.05 18.04 -15.47
N SER A 496 -8.33 18.29 -15.23
CA SER A 496 -9.06 17.71 -14.10
C SER A 496 -9.55 16.27 -14.31
N GLU A 497 -9.33 15.70 -15.50
CA GLU A 497 -9.70 14.35 -15.85
C GLU A 497 -8.50 13.56 -16.35
N ALA A 498 -8.41 12.29 -15.93
CA ALA A 498 -7.40 11.35 -16.42
C ALA A 498 -7.94 9.92 -16.40
N THR A 499 -7.57 9.15 -17.40
CA THR A 499 -7.88 7.72 -17.46
C THR A 499 -6.59 6.92 -17.54
N VAL A 500 -6.40 6.01 -16.59
CA VAL A 500 -5.30 5.04 -16.63
C VAL A 500 -5.85 3.70 -17.10
N ILE A 501 -5.32 3.21 -18.21
CA ILE A 501 -5.70 1.95 -18.82
C ILE A 501 -4.55 0.97 -18.69
N VAL A 502 -4.83 -0.17 -18.09
CA VAL A 502 -3.85 -1.25 -17.85
C VAL A 502 -4.31 -2.51 -18.57
N ASP A 503 -3.60 -2.90 -19.61
CA ASP A 503 -3.80 -4.21 -20.23
C ASP A 503 -3.03 -5.25 -19.42
N ALA A 504 -3.70 -6.34 -19.06
CA ALA A 504 -3.12 -7.34 -18.17
C ALA A 504 -3.63 -8.76 -18.44
N LEU A 505 -2.84 -9.74 -18.02
CA LEU A 505 -3.26 -11.14 -17.94
C LEU A 505 -3.59 -11.49 -16.49
N PHE A 506 -4.84 -11.80 -16.26
CA PHE A 506 -5.34 -12.22 -14.96
C PHE A 506 -5.19 -13.74 -14.81
N PRO A 507 -4.92 -14.24 -13.61
CA PRO A 507 -4.99 -15.69 -13.39
C PRO A 507 -6.42 -16.16 -13.57
N SER A 508 -6.61 -17.45 -13.85
CA SER A 508 -7.95 -18.01 -13.82
C SER A 508 -8.61 -17.78 -12.47
N LEU A 509 -9.84 -17.26 -12.48
CA LEU A 509 -10.64 -17.04 -11.28
C LEU A 509 -11.54 -18.25 -10.95
N VAL A 510 -11.64 -19.24 -11.84
CA VAL A 510 -12.44 -20.45 -11.60
C VAL A 510 -11.65 -21.40 -10.73
N GLN A 511 -12.19 -21.72 -9.58
CA GLN A 511 -11.70 -22.78 -8.71
C GLN A 511 -12.57 -24.03 -8.91
N TYR A 512 -11.93 -25.14 -9.18
CA TYR A 512 -12.61 -26.42 -9.39
C TYR A 512 -12.50 -27.30 -8.15
N ASP A 513 -13.64 -27.85 -7.73
CA ASP A 513 -13.74 -28.93 -6.76
C ASP A 513 -14.43 -30.11 -7.48
N GLY A 514 -13.64 -31.05 -7.95
CA GLY A 514 -14.09 -32.06 -8.92
C GLY A 514 -14.54 -31.41 -10.24
N SER A 515 -15.75 -31.75 -10.68
CA SER A 515 -16.35 -31.16 -11.88
C SER A 515 -16.96 -29.77 -11.67
N VAL A 516 -17.18 -29.35 -10.41
CA VAL A 516 -17.85 -28.09 -10.09
C VAL A 516 -16.87 -26.93 -10.08
N GLY A 517 -17.01 -26.01 -11.02
CA GLY A 517 -16.23 -24.75 -11.06
C GLY A 517 -16.97 -23.62 -10.36
N THR A 518 -16.21 -22.79 -9.66
CA THR A 518 -16.74 -21.62 -8.94
C THR A 518 -15.87 -20.40 -9.18
N ILE A 519 -16.49 -19.26 -9.47
CA ILE A 519 -15.84 -17.93 -9.49
C ILE A 519 -16.20 -17.20 -8.21
N GLU A 520 -15.20 -16.77 -7.44
CA GLU A 520 -15.37 -15.89 -6.26
C GLU A 520 -14.71 -14.54 -6.53
N PRO A 521 -15.45 -13.52 -6.99
CA PRO A 521 -14.90 -12.18 -7.22
C PRO A 521 -14.40 -11.55 -5.91
N GLN A 522 -13.27 -10.85 -5.99
CA GLN A 522 -12.70 -10.12 -4.85
C GLN A 522 -13.40 -8.76 -4.68
N LEU A 523 -14.54 -8.75 -4.01
CA LEU A 523 -15.34 -7.55 -3.81
C LEU A 523 -14.98 -6.82 -2.49
N PRO A 524 -15.17 -5.48 -2.41
CA PRO A 524 -15.01 -4.70 -1.20
C PRO A 524 -15.74 -5.28 0.01
N THR A 525 -16.99 -5.71 -0.15
CA THR A 525 -17.78 -6.38 0.91
C THR A 525 -17.10 -7.63 1.44
N GLY A 526 -16.52 -8.45 0.59
CA GLY A 526 -15.81 -9.68 0.97
C GLY A 526 -14.54 -9.44 1.76
N SER A 527 -13.88 -8.30 1.53
CA SER A 527 -12.65 -7.89 2.20
C SER A 527 -12.89 -7.02 3.44
N PHE A 528 -14.08 -6.46 3.60
CA PHE A 528 -14.39 -5.56 4.72
C PHE A 528 -14.27 -6.25 6.07
N ARG A 529 -13.56 -5.60 6.98
CA ARG A 529 -13.38 -6.08 8.35
C ARG A 529 -13.58 -4.95 9.34
N PHE A 530 -14.43 -5.15 10.34
CA PHE A 530 -14.60 -4.25 11.45
C PHE A 530 -14.22 -4.96 12.75
N ARG A 531 -12.99 -4.72 13.22
CA ARG A 531 -12.42 -5.37 14.39
C ARG A 531 -11.67 -4.39 15.29
N PRO A 532 -12.34 -3.34 15.80
CA PRO A 532 -11.68 -2.39 16.69
C PRO A 532 -11.21 -3.11 17.96
N ASP A 533 -9.97 -2.80 18.37
CA ASP A 533 -9.43 -3.35 19.62
C ASP A 533 -10.01 -2.58 20.82
N ARG A 534 -10.80 -3.27 21.61
CA ARG A 534 -11.38 -2.79 22.86
C ARG A 534 -11.12 -3.80 24.00
N SER A 535 -9.99 -4.53 23.93
CA SER A 535 -9.61 -5.57 24.89
C SER A 535 -9.24 -5.00 26.25
N ARG A 536 -8.54 -3.87 26.28
CA ARG A 536 -8.16 -3.20 27.53
C ARG A 536 -9.35 -2.51 28.18
N ARG A 537 -9.43 -2.55 29.51
CA ARG A 537 -10.55 -1.96 30.26
C ARG A 537 -10.76 -0.47 29.93
N LYS A 538 -9.68 0.30 29.84
CA LYS A 538 -9.68 1.74 29.50
C LYS A 538 -10.16 2.05 28.07
N TRP A 539 -10.08 1.07 27.16
CA TRP A 539 -10.49 1.27 25.76
C TRP A 539 -11.95 0.94 25.47
N ARG A 540 -12.66 0.32 26.45
CA ARG A 540 -14.02 -0.19 26.23
C ARG A 540 -15.04 0.90 25.95
N ASP A 541 -14.82 2.07 26.52
CA ASP A 541 -15.72 3.22 26.42
C ASP A 541 -15.27 4.22 25.34
N LEU A 542 -14.30 3.84 24.49
CA LEU A 542 -13.82 4.67 23.41
C LEU A 542 -14.65 4.43 22.14
N PRO A 543 -15.14 5.50 21.49
CA PRO A 543 -15.75 5.37 20.17
C PRO A 543 -14.73 4.97 19.11
N VAL A 544 -15.21 4.59 17.93
CA VAL A 544 -14.39 4.27 16.76
C VAL A 544 -14.55 5.39 15.73
N VAL A 545 -13.45 6.02 15.35
CA VAL A 545 -13.46 7.01 14.26
C VAL A 545 -13.55 6.30 12.92
N VAL A 546 -14.52 6.73 12.12
CA VAL A 546 -14.67 6.28 10.73
C VAL A 546 -14.00 7.30 9.81
N PRO A 547 -13.27 6.86 8.77
CA PRO A 547 -12.69 7.79 7.80
C PRO A 547 -13.70 8.77 7.24
N PRO A 548 -13.28 10.00 6.89
CA PRO A 548 -14.19 11.00 6.32
C PRO A 548 -15.00 10.48 5.13
N PRO A 549 -16.13 11.10 4.81
CA PRO A 549 -16.98 10.70 3.70
C PRO A 549 -16.20 10.61 2.40
N ARG A 550 -16.32 9.50 1.73
CA ARG A 550 -15.72 9.23 0.42
C ARG A 550 -16.47 8.11 -0.27
N ALA A 551 -16.53 8.14 -1.59
CA ALA A 551 -17.12 7.09 -2.40
C ALA A 551 -16.07 6.49 -3.34
N SER A 552 -16.15 5.17 -3.54
CA SER A 552 -15.39 4.45 -4.54
C SER A 552 -16.29 3.46 -5.24
N VAL A 553 -16.13 3.34 -6.56
CA VAL A 553 -16.90 2.43 -7.40
C VAL A 553 -15.95 1.44 -8.03
N GLY A 554 -16.28 0.16 -7.92
CA GLY A 554 -15.59 -0.93 -8.59
C GLY A 554 -16.56 -1.72 -9.45
N THR A 555 -16.27 -1.87 -10.74
CA THR A 555 -17.09 -2.66 -11.67
C THR A 555 -16.24 -3.78 -12.24
N TYR A 556 -16.78 -5.00 -12.22
CA TYR A 556 -16.18 -6.19 -12.82
C TYR A 556 -17.11 -6.68 -13.93
N SER A 557 -16.61 -6.69 -15.15
CA SER A 557 -17.29 -7.25 -16.32
C SER A 557 -16.54 -8.49 -16.81
N PHE A 558 -17.25 -9.61 -16.91
CA PHE A 558 -16.73 -10.88 -17.43
C PHE A 558 -17.46 -11.23 -18.72
N THR A 559 -16.74 -11.27 -19.83
CA THR A 559 -17.25 -11.89 -21.06
C THR A 559 -17.12 -13.41 -20.90
N LEU A 560 -18.24 -14.11 -20.80
CA LEU A 560 -18.31 -15.55 -20.55
C LEU A 560 -18.33 -16.33 -21.87
N PRO A 561 -17.88 -17.61 -21.86
CA PRO A 561 -18.04 -18.48 -23.02
C PRO A 561 -19.51 -18.84 -23.27
N GLU A 562 -19.82 -19.21 -24.51
CA GLU A 562 -21.08 -19.88 -24.83
C GLU A 562 -21.07 -21.30 -24.24
N THR A 563 -22.10 -21.64 -23.49
CA THR A 563 -22.30 -22.95 -22.84
C THR A 563 -23.75 -23.43 -23.03
N ASP A 564 -23.97 -24.73 -23.03
CA ASP A 564 -25.34 -25.31 -23.07
C ASP A 564 -26.00 -25.16 -21.68
N GLY A 565 -25.21 -25.20 -20.59
CA GLY A 565 -25.65 -25.01 -19.23
C GLY A 565 -25.67 -23.55 -18.81
N ASP A 566 -26.42 -23.24 -17.77
CA ASP A 566 -26.55 -21.90 -17.20
C ASP A 566 -25.52 -21.63 -16.12
N PHE A 567 -25.00 -20.38 -16.06
CA PHE A 567 -24.24 -19.88 -14.92
C PHE A 567 -25.19 -19.57 -13.76
N GLU A 568 -24.95 -20.13 -12.58
CA GLU A 568 -25.76 -19.90 -11.39
C GLU A 568 -25.08 -18.87 -10.46
N ILE A 569 -25.76 -17.77 -10.15
CA ILE A 569 -25.26 -16.79 -9.20
C ILE A 569 -25.82 -17.10 -7.80
N ARG A 570 -24.94 -17.31 -6.82
CA ARG A 570 -25.24 -17.49 -5.41
C ARG A 570 -24.78 -16.30 -4.59
N GLY A 571 -25.56 -15.90 -3.61
CA GLY A 571 -25.39 -14.68 -2.82
C GLY A 571 -26.32 -13.55 -3.27
N GLU A 572 -26.32 -12.43 -2.54
CA GLU A 572 -27.21 -11.30 -2.83
C GLU A 572 -26.74 -10.56 -4.09
N ARG A 573 -27.62 -10.51 -5.12
CA ARG A 573 -27.37 -9.79 -6.37
C ARG A 573 -27.56 -8.30 -6.24
N GLN A 574 -28.46 -7.89 -5.37
CA GLN A 574 -28.72 -6.49 -5.02
C GLN A 574 -28.52 -6.34 -3.52
N LEU A 575 -27.58 -5.48 -3.15
CA LEU A 575 -27.24 -5.22 -1.77
C LEU A 575 -27.27 -3.70 -1.53
N ASP A 576 -27.92 -3.26 -0.47
CA ASP A 576 -27.80 -1.90 0.09
C ASP A 576 -27.74 -2.04 1.60
N VAL A 577 -26.56 -1.97 2.16
CA VAL A 577 -26.36 -2.18 3.60
C VAL A 577 -25.36 -1.19 4.16
N THR A 578 -25.66 -0.67 5.35
CA THR A 578 -24.74 0.16 6.13
C THR A 578 -24.20 -0.63 7.31
N VAL A 579 -22.88 -0.76 7.37
CA VAL A 579 -22.15 -1.45 8.44
C VAL A 579 -20.97 -0.60 8.88
N ALA A 580 -20.89 -0.30 10.17
CA ALA A 580 -19.81 0.51 10.75
C ALA A 580 -19.59 1.84 9.99
N ASN A 581 -20.67 2.54 9.70
CA ASN A 581 -20.71 3.78 8.92
C ASN A 581 -20.04 3.66 7.52
N GLN A 582 -20.02 2.44 6.97
CA GLN A 582 -19.69 2.18 5.56
C GLN A 582 -20.96 1.67 4.89
N ARG A 583 -21.42 2.33 3.84
CA ARG A 583 -22.50 1.86 2.98
C ARG A 583 -21.93 1.08 1.82
N PHE A 584 -22.50 -0.08 1.57
CA PHE A 584 -22.16 -0.96 0.45
C PHE A 584 -23.41 -1.12 -0.41
N GLU A 585 -23.27 -0.81 -1.69
CA GLU A 585 -24.32 -0.96 -2.69
C GLU A 585 -23.76 -1.89 -3.78
N ARG A 586 -24.47 -2.98 -4.08
CA ARG A 586 -24.08 -3.94 -5.12
C ARG A 586 -25.22 -4.15 -6.09
N GLU A 587 -24.87 -4.26 -7.36
CA GLU A 587 -25.75 -4.71 -8.42
C GLU A 587 -25.02 -5.78 -9.24
N VAL A 588 -25.73 -6.91 -9.52
CA VAL A 588 -25.21 -8.01 -10.35
C VAL A 588 -26.16 -8.31 -11.47
N THR A 589 -25.68 -8.22 -12.69
CA THR A 589 -26.41 -8.58 -13.90
C THR A 589 -25.70 -9.70 -14.65
N LEU A 590 -26.47 -10.60 -15.23
CA LEU A 590 -25.99 -11.64 -16.15
C LEU A 590 -26.95 -11.65 -17.34
N ALA A 591 -26.47 -11.18 -18.48
CA ALA A 591 -27.25 -11.09 -19.71
C ALA A 591 -26.30 -11.17 -20.92
N ASP A 592 -26.76 -11.81 -21.99
CA ASP A 592 -26.08 -11.85 -23.30
C ASP A 592 -24.62 -12.33 -23.22
N GLY A 593 -24.33 -13.28 -22.33
CA GLY A 593 -22.97 -13.82 -22.10
C GLY A 593 -22.05 -12.88 -21.34
N GLU A 594 -22.57 -11.80 -20.76
CA GLU A 594 -21.81 -10.89 -19.90
C GLU A 594 -22.31 -10.93 -18.46
N LEU A 595 -21.37 -11.13 -17.54
CA LEU A 595 -21.59 -10.99 -16.10
C LEU A 595 -21.00 -9.67 -15.65
N THR A 596 -21.85 -8.76 -15.16
CA THR A 596 -21.40 -7.49 -14.59
C THR A 596 -21.70 -7.44 -13.10
N ILE A 597 -20.71 -7.04 -12.31
CA ILE A 597 -20.80 -6.86 -10.86
C ILE A 597 -20.31 -5.44 -10.56
N SER A 598 -21.21 -4.56 -10.16
CA SER A 598 -20.87 -3.21 -9.69
C SER A 598 -21.03 -3.14 -8.19
N GLU A 599 -20.01 -2.65 -7.50
CA GLU A 599 -20.06 -2.45 -6.06
C GLU A 599 -19.53 -1.05 -5.69
N THR A 600 -20.39 -0.27 -5.03
CA THR A 600 -20.04 1.03 -4.47
C THR A 600 -19.82 0.90 -2.98
N GLN A 601 -18.69 1.40 -2.50
CA GLN A 601 -18.40 1.56 -1.09
C GLN A 601 -18.35 3.05 -0.74
N THR A 602 -19.21 3.47 0.20
CA THR A 602 -19.27 4.83 0.68
C THR A 602 -18.98 4.90 2.16
N SER A 603 -17.91 5.60 2.56
CA SER A 603 -17.69 5.97 3.94
C SER A 603 -18.62 7.14 4.29
N LEU A 604 -19.35 7.03 5.38
CA LEU A 604 -20.25 8.08 5.87
C LEU A 604 -19.56 9.00 6.90
N GLY A 605 -18.33 8.66 7.32
CA GLY A 605 -17.61 9.40 8.34
C GLY A 605 -18.18 9.24 9.75
N GLY A 606 -17.78 10.15 10.62
CA GLY A 606 -18.27 10.22 12.01
C GLY A 606 -17.65 9.18 12.95
N GLU A 607 -18.35 8.89 14.03
CA GLU A 607 -17.89 8.00 15.08
C GLU A 607 -18.94 6.92 15.35
N ILE A 608 -18.47 5.73 15.72
CA ILE A 608 -19.31 4.63 16.18
C ILE A 608 -19.23 4.61 17.71
N ALA A 609 -20.37 4.74 18.36
CA ALA A 609 -20.45 4.74 19.82
C ALA A 609 -20.00 3.38 20.41
N PRO A 610 -19.41 3.36 21.60
CA PRO A 610 -18.91 2.13 22.24
C PRO A 610 -19.95 1.03 22.35
N GLU A 611 -21.20 1.39 22.66
CA GLU A 611 -22.34 0.48 22.77
C GLU A 611 -22.71 -0.19 21.45
N ASP A 612 -22.46 0.46 20.32
CA ASP A 612 -22.81 -0.03 18.99
C ASP A 612 -21.73 -0.94 18.38
N ILE A 613 -20.49 -0.87 18.86
CA ILE A 613 -19.35 -1.63 18.31
C ILE A 613 -19.66 -3.13 18.18
N ARG A 614 -20.33 -3.70 19.19
CA ARG A 614 -20.67 -5.14 19.18
C ARG A 614 -21.72 -5.49 18.12
N ALA A 615 -22.67 -4.61 17.89
CA ALA A 615 -23.71 -4.79 16.88
C ALA A 615 -23.10 -4.67 15.47
N GLU A 616 -22.30 -3.63 15.25
CA GLU A 616 -21.63 -3.39 13.97
C GLU A 616 -20.63 -4.50 13.62
N ARG A 617 -19.90 -5.04 14.61
CA ARG A 617 -19.03 -6.22 14.41
C ARG A 617 -19.82 -7.45 13.94
N ARG A 618 -21.02 -7.69 14.47
CA ARG A 618 -21.87 -8.81 14.02
C ARG A 618 -22.36 -8.58 12.60
N LYS A 619 -22.78 -7.36 12.26
CA LYS A 619 -23.15 -7.00 10.87
C LYS A 619 -21.99 -7.21 9.90
N ALA A 620 -20.78 -6.76 10.26
CA ALA A 620 -19.59 -6.95 9.44
C ALA A 620 -19.23 -8.43 9.22
N LEU A 621 -19.39 -9.26 10.25
CA LEU A 621 -19.21 -10.71 10.12
C LEU A 621 -20.29 -11.36 9.25
N SER A 622 -21.53 -10.88 9.30
CA SER A 622 -22.60 -11.36 8.42
C SER A 622 -22.32 -10.98 6.97
N LEU A 623 -21.96 -9.73 6.73
CA LEU A 623 -21.61 -9.23 5.40
C LEU A 623 -20.43 -10.03 4.78
N ALA A 624 -19.40 -10.30 5.56
CA ALA A 624 -18.23 -11.08 5.09
C ALA A 624 -18.53 -12.56 4.79
N ARG A 625 -19.66 -13.09 5.28
CA ARG A 625 -20.11 -14.47 5.00
C ARG A 625 -20.97 -14.56 3.75
N ASP A 626 -21.65 -13.47 3.40
CA ASP A 626 -22.43 -13.38 2.18
C ASP A 626 -21.51 -13.13 0.97
N LYS A 627 -20.79 -14.19 0.62
CA LYS A 627 -19.92 -14.17 -0.55
C LYS A 627 -20.72 -14.37 -1.81
N LEU A 628 -20.56 -13.47 -2.75
CA LEU A 628 -21.04 -13.69 -4.10
C LEU A 628 -20.19 -14.77 -4.74
N LYS A 629 -20.85 -15.80 -5.30
CA LYS A 629 -20.23 -16.89 -6.04
C LYS A 629 -20.97 -17.09 -7.35
N VAL A 630 -20.22 -17.42 -8.39
CA VAL A 630 -20.79 -17.85 -9.66
C VAL A 630 -20.38 -19.29 -9.90
N ILE A 631 -21.35 -20.19 -9.92
CA ILE A 631 -21.12 -21.57 -10.27
C ILE A 631 -21.12 -21.64 -11.79
N VAL A 632 -20.05 -22.18 -12.35
CA VAL A 632 -19.93 -22.35 -13.79
C VAL A 632 -20.61 -23.67 -14.22
N PRO A 633 -21.20 -23.75 -15.43
CA PRO A 633 -21.81 -24.96 -15.94
C PRO A 633 -20.78 -26.06 -16.19
N GLU A 634 -21.23 -27.33 -16.22
CA GLU A 634 -20.35 -28.48 -16.41
C GLU A 634 -19.63 -28.48 -17.77
N ASP A 635 -20.28 -27.91 -18.79
CA ASP A 635 -19.75 -27.77 -20.15
C ASP A 635 -18.87 -26.53 -20.34
N MET A 636 -18.50 -25.82 -19.21
CA MET A 636 -17.51 -24.74 -19.25
C MET A 636 -16.25 -25.21 -19.97
N PRO A 637 -15.79 -24.50 -21.03
CA PRO A 637 -14.60 -24.87 -21.77
C PRO A 637 -13.38 -25.06 -20.87
N ARG A 638 -12.67 -26.18 -21.11
CA ARG A 638 -11.45 -26.51 -20.35
C ARG A 638 -10.23 -26.54 -21.29
N ARG A 639 -9.05 -26.29 -20.72
CA ARG A 639 -7.78 -26.22 -21.47
C ARG A 639 -7.47 -27.45 -22.33
N TRP A 640 -7.94 -28.64 -21.93
CA TRP A 640 -7.64 -29.87 -22.69
C TRP A 640 -8.28 -29.96 -24.07
N ARG A 641 -9.23 -29.08 -24.42
CA ARG A 641 -9.73 -28.94 -25.78
C ARG A 641 -8.63 -28.55 -26.79
N PHE A 642 -7.54 -27.94 -26.31
CA PHE A 642 -6.41 -27.55 -27.14
C PHE A 642 -5.40 -28.69 -27.37
N ALA A 643 -5.48 -29.78 -26.61
CA ALA A 643 -4.57 -30.93 -26.76
C ALA A 643 -4.61 -31.59 -28.15
N ALA A 644 -5.79 -31.67 -28.77
CA ALA A 644 -6.00 -32.27 -30.07
C ALA A 644 -5.91 -31.30 -31.26
N SER A 645 -5.79 -29.94 -31.00
CA SER A 645 -5.84 -28.95 -32.09
C SER A 645 -4.62 -28.99 -33.00
N GLY A 646 -3.47 -29.40 -32.46
CA GLY A 646 -2.21 -29.43 -33.21
C GLY A 646 -1.66 -28.03 -33.57
N GLU A 647 -2.31 -26.99 -33.13
CA GLU A 647 -1.88 -25.60 -33.31
C GLU A 647 -0.61 -25.31 -32.51
N LYS A 648 0.38 -24.68 -33.12
CA LYS A 648 1.69 -24.39 -32.52
C LYS A 648 2.14 -22.96 -32.79
N GLY A 649 2.97 -22.46 -31.90
CA GLY A 649 3.55 -21.13 -32.02
C GLY A 649 2.56 -19.98 -31.77
N SER A 650 2.82 -18.79 -32.34
CA SER A 650 2.02 -17.56 -32.08
C SER A 650 0.67 -17.51 -32.82
N ASP A 651 0.48 -18.30 -33.88
CA ASP A 651 -0.77 -18.36 -34.63
C ASP A 651 -1.63 -19.55 -34.14
N ARG A 652 -2.10 -19.45 -32.91
CA ARG A 652 -2.86 -20.51 -32.23
C ARG A 652 -4.35 -20.16 -32.10
N GLY A 653 -4.91 -19.51 -33.13
CA GLY A 653 -6.34 -19.21 -33.17
C GLY A 653 -6.84 -18.46 -31.94
N GLU A 654 -7.69 -19.09 -31.13
CA GLU A 654 -8.27 -18.46 -29.94
C GLU A 654 -7.21 -18.08 -28.88
N LEU A 655 -6.07 -18.75 -28.83
CA LEU A 655 -4.98 -18.50 -27.89
C LEU A 655 -4.04 -17.34 -28.32
N SER A 656 -4.12 -16.89 -29.56
CA SER A 656 -3.20 -15.89 -30.15
C SER A 656 -3.15 -14.60 -29.33
N ARG A 657 -4.27 -14.12 -28.81
CA ARG A 657 -4.31 -12.93 -27.97
C ARG A 657 -3.43 -13.03 -26.72
N ILE A 658 -3.44 -14.19 -26.05
CA ILE A 658 -2.59 -14.41 -24.86
C ILE A 658 -1.13 -14.54 -25.29
N GLU A 659 -0.85 -15.26 -26.40
CA GLU A 659 0.51 -15.37 -26.94
C GLU A 659 1.10 -14.00 -27.26
N ASP A 660 0.34 -13.11 -27.92
CA ASP A 660 0.77 -11.75 -28.25
C ASP A 660 1.02 -10.90 -26.99
N MET A 661 0.18 -11.05 -25.96
CA MET A 661 0.38 -10.36 -24.69
C MET A 661 1.66 -10.84 -23.99
N LEU A 662 1.92 -12.15 -23.97
CA LEU A 662 3.13 -12.74 -23.39
C LEU A 662 4.37 -12.38 -24.21
N ALA A 663 4.28 -12.32 -25.54
CA ALA A 663 5.37 -11.88 -26.41
C ALA A 663 5.75 -10.42 -26.13
N ARG A 664 4.77 -9.52 -26.00
CA ARG A 664 5.03 -8.12 -25.63
C ARG A 664 5.72 -8.00 -24.28
N MET A 665 5.39 -8.85 -23.31
CA MET A 665 6.08 -8.84 -22.00
C MET A 665 7.56 -9.24 -22.17
N ILE A 666 7.87 -10.20 -23.04
CA ILE A 666 9.25 -10.61 -23.33
C ILE A 666 10.00 -9.47 -24.02
N ASP A 667 9.40 -8.84 -25.04
CA ASP A 667 10.00 -7.72 -25.77
C ASP A 667 10.34 -6.53 -24.85
N GLN A 668 9.52 -6.32 -23.82
CA GLN A 668 9.72 -5.25 -22.83
C GLN A 668 10.78 -5.57 -21.78
N GLN A 669 11.05 -6.85 -21.53
CA GLN A 669 11.99 -7.33 -20.51
C GLN A 669 12.85 -8.45 -21.09
N PRO A 670 13.66 -8.17 -22.14
CA PRO A 670 14.40 -9.20 -22.89
C PRO A 670 15.49 -9.89 -22.07
N ASP A 671 16.00 -9.26 -21.03
CA ASP A 671 17.07 -9.77 -20.18
C ASP A 671 16.54 -10.49 -18.91
N GLU A 672 15.22 -10.66 -18.80
CA GLU A 672 14.59 -11.31 -17.65
C GLU A 672 14.00 -12.68 -18.03
N THR A 673 14.25 -13.69 -17.19
CA THR A 673 13.69 -15.04 -17.36
C THR A 673 12.17 -15.11 -17.11
N GLY A 674 11.65 -14.24 -16.25
CA GLY A 674 10.27 -14.28 -15.79
C GLY A 674 9.20 -14.27 -16.91
N PRO A 675 9.25 -13.36 -17.89
CA PRO A 675 8.33 -13.35 -19.01
C PRO A 675 8.40 -14.62 -19.88
N LEU A 676 9.59 -15.13 -20.17
CA LEU A 676 9.80 -16.39 -20.91
C LEU A 676 9.15 -17.57 -20.20
N LEU A 677 9.36 -17.68 -18.88
CA LEU A 677 8.79 -18.76 -18.08
C LEU A 677 7.26 -18.69 -18.00
N ARG A 678 6.67 -17.49 -18.03
CA ARG A 678 5.21 -17.35 -18.10
C ARG A 678 4.67 -17.88 -19.43
N ARG A 679 5.34 -17.57 -20.56
CA ARG A 679 4.93 -18.06 -21.86
C ARG A 679 5.18 -19.57 -22.00
N ALA A 680 6.31 -20.06 -21.52
CA ALA A 680 6.59 -21.51 -21.47
C ALA A 680 5.52 -22.28 -20.68
N ASN A 681 5.14 -21.78 -19.50
CA ASN A 681 4.08 -22.40 -18.68
C ASN A 681 2.71 -22.35 -19.38
N PHE A 682 2.37 -21.23 -20.02
CA PHE A 682 1.15 -21.13 -20.80
C PHE A 682 1.13 -22.12 -21.95
N ARG A 683 2.22 -22.21 -22.72
CA ARG A 683 2.39 -23.15 -23.82
C ARG A 683 2.33 -24.60 -23.34
N PHE A 684 3.00 -24.92 -22.24
CA PHE A 684 2.93 -26.24 -21.61
C PHE A 684 1.49 -26.60 -21.22
N LYS A 685 0.79 -25.69 -20.53
CA LYS A 685 -0.60 -25.91 -20.13
C LYS A 685 -1.59 -26.03 -21.29
N THR A 686 -1.24 -25.51 -22.44
CA THR A 686 -2.03 -25.54 -23.67
C THR A 686 -1.44 -26.52 -24.70
N TYR A 687 -0.58 -27.44 -24.25
CA TYR A 687 -0.04 -28.60 -24.99
C TYR A 687 0.87 -28.26 -26.16
N ASP A 688 1.40 -27.06 -26.25
CA ASP A 688 2.49 -26.69 -27.15
C ASP A 688 3.84 -26.92 -26.48
N PHE A 689 4.22 -28.16 -26.31
CA PHE A 689 5.46 -28.56 -25.65
C PHE A 689 6.70 -28.10 -26.41
N ALA A 690 6.64 -28.02 -27.73
CA ALA A 690 7.78 -27.57 -28.56
C ALA A 690 8.02 -26.06 -28.33
N GLY A 691 6.98 -25.25 -28.36
CA GLY A 691 7.09 -23.84 -28.08
C GLY A 691 7.46 -23.56 -26.61
N ALA A 692 7.03 -24.42 -25.67
CA ALA A 692 7.46 -24.34 -24.27
C ALA A 692 8.97 -24.60 -24.13
N LEU A 693 9.50 -25.59 -24.89
CA LEU A 693 10.93 -25.88 -24.89
C LEU A 693 11.77 -24.71 -25.40
N GLU A 694 11.35 -24.06 -26.50
CA GLU A 694 12.03 -22.88 -27.04
C GLU A 694 12.16 -21.76 -25.99
N ASP A 695 11.10 -21.52 -25.24
CA ASP A 695 11.12 -20.51 -24.19
C ASP A 695 11.98 -20.90 -22.99
N MET A 696 11.99 -22.20 -22.63
CA MET A 696 12.85 -22.71 -21.56
C MET A 696 14.33 -22.66 -21.94
N ASP A 697 14.67 -22.96 -23.19
CA ASP A 697 16.02 -22.83 -23.73
C ASP A 697 16.48 -21.38 -23.66
N ALA A 698 15.66 -20.45 -24.12
CA ALA A 698 15.96 -19.01 -24.02
C ALA A 698 16.10 -18.53 -22.57
N ALA A 699 15.32 -19.05 -21.64
CA ALA A 699 15.43 -18.73 -20.22
C ALA A 699 16.73 -19.25 -19.60
N LEU A 700 17.15 -20.47 -19.95
CA LEU A 700 18.41 -21.07 -19.50
C LEU A 700 19.65 -20.36 -20.09
N ASP A 701 19.54 -19.81 -21.30
CA ASP A 701 20.60 -18.96 -21.88
C ASP A 701 20.82 -17.67 -21.10
N LEU A 702 19.76 -17.12 -20.45
CA LEU A 702 19.85 -15.97 -19.57
C LEU A 702 20.37 -16.33 -18.18
N GLU A 703 19.84 -17.41 -17.59
CA GLU A 703 20.19 -17.82 -16.23
C GLU A 703 20.02 -19.35 -16.07
N ALA A 704 21.12 -20.06 -15.84
CA ALA A 704 21.13 -21.50 -15.63
C ALA A 704 20.94 -21.83 -14.14
N THR A 705 19.71 -22.22 -13.75
CA THR A 705 19.40 -22.63 -12.37
C THR A 705 18.91 -24.06 -12.31
N ALA A 706 19.09 -24.72 -11.16
CA ALA A 706 18.62 -26.08 -10.93
C ALA A 706 17.10 -26.21 -11.17
N ARG A 707 16.33 -25.18 -10.84
CA ARG A 707 14.90 -25.14 -11.05
C ARG A 707 14.54 -25.11 -12.53
N LEU A 708 15.22 -24.29 -13.33
CA LEU A 708 14.94 -24.19 -14.76
C LEU A 708 15.26 -25.49 -15.51
N PHE A 709 16.37 -26.18 -15.18
CA PHE A 709 16.66 -27.49 -15.71
C PHE A 709 15.56 -28.50 -15.34
N GLN A 710 15.11 -28.49 -14.09
CA GLN A 710 14.03 -29.38 -13.65
C GLN A 710 12.70 -29.10 -14.39
N ASP A 711 12.36 -27.81 -14.59
CA ASP A 711 11.16 -27.43 -15.33
C ASP A 711 11.28 -27.80 -16.83
N ARG A 712 12.46 -27.65 -17.46
CA ARG A 712 12.73 -28.09 -18.85
C ARG A 712 12.68 -29.62 -18.99
N ALA A 713 13.16 -30.36 -18.02
CA ALA A 713 13.06 -31.81 -17.98
C ALA A 713 11.62 -32.30 -18.10
N LEU A 714 10.64 -31.61 -17.49
CA LEU A 714 9.20 -31.93 -17.64
C LEU A 714 8.74 -31.74 -19.09
N VAL A 715 9.23 -30.72 -19.77
CA VAL A 715 8.90 -30.45 -21.18
C VAL A 715 9.51 -31.54 -22.06
N HIS A 716 10.76 -31.94 -21.83
CA HIS A 716 11.39 -33.07 -22.53
C HIS A 716 10.61 -34.37 -22.34
N ALA A 717 10.08 -34.61 -21.14
CA ALA A 717 9.24 -35.78 -20.87
C ALA A 717 8.03 -35.84 -21.80
N GLU A 718 7.29 -34.74 -21.94
CA GLU A 718 6.11 -34.66 -22.80
C GLU A 718 6.46 -34.77 -24.30
N LEU A 719 7.66 -34.31 -24.70
CA LEU A 719 8.21 -34.50 -26.03
C LEU A 719 8.76 -35.93 -26.25
N ARG A 720 8.77 -36.79 -25.23
CA ARG A 720 9.29 -38.16 -25.20
C ARG A 720 10.80 -38.23 -25.45
N ASP A 721 11.51 -37.15 -25.12
CA ASP A 721 12.97 -37.08 -25.15
C ASP A 721 13.51 -37.37 -23.74
N PHE A 722 13.49 -38.61 -23.36
CA PHE A 722 13.87 -39.03 -22.00
C PHE A 722 15.39 -38.95 -21.74
N ASP A 723 16.21 -39.00 -22.80
CA ASP A 723 17.66 -38.79 -22.64
C ASP A 723 17.97 -37.33 -22.26
N SER A 724 17.35 -36.35 -22.93
CA SER A 724 17.48 -34.93 -22.56
C SER A 724 16.85 -34.63 -21.19
N MET A 725 15.72 -35.30 -20.86
CA MET A 725 15.13 -35.22 -19.52
C MET A 725 16.14 -35.67 -18.44
N ALA A 726 16.81 -36.80 -18.65
CA ALA A 726 17.78 -37.32 -17.70
C ALA A 726 19.00 -36.38 -17.56
N ALA A 727 19.47 -35.82 -18.67
CA ALA A 727 20.59 -34.86 -18.66
C ALA A 727 20.23 -33.59 -17.88
N ASP A 728 19.03 -33.04 -18.09
CA ASP A 728 18.58 -31.87 -17.36
C ASP A 728 18.41 -32.12 -15.85
N LEU A 729 17.85 -33.29 -15.48
CA LEU A 729 17.74 -33.65 -14.07
C LEU A 729 19.11 -33.87 -13.42
N GLU A 730 20.10 -34.40 -14.15
CA GLU A 730 21.47 -34.50 -13.68
C GLU A 730 22.10 -33.13 -13.43
N GLU A 731 21.97 -32.18 -14.38
CA GLU A 731 22.43 -30.81 -14.20
C GLU A 731 21.72 -30.12 -13.03
N ALA A 732 20.39 -30.30 -12.90
CA ALA A 732 19.65 -29.77 -11.77
C ALA A 732 20.15 -30.31 -10.43
N TRP A 733 20.45 -31.59 -10.35
CA TRP A 733 20.98 -32.22 -9.15
C TRP A 733 22.41 -31.79 -8.84
N LEU A 734 23.28 -31.65 -9.86
CA LEU A 734 24.66 -31.17 -9.69
C LEU A 734 24.73 -29.72 -9.20
N LEU A 735 23.80 -28.85 -9.66
CA LEU A 735 23.73 -27.46 -9.25
C LEU A 735 23.19 -27.28 -7.82
N ASP A 736 22.21 -28.11 -7.44
CA ASP A 736 21.60 -28.03 -6.10
C ASP A 736 21.17 -29.46 -5.67
N PRO A 737 22.06 -30.20 -4.98
CA PRO A 737 21.88 -31.62 -4.66
C PRO A 737 20.86 -31.82 -3.53
N THR A 738 19.59 -31.87 -3.89
CA THR A 738 18.50 -32.22 -2.95
C THR A 738 18.06 -33.68 -3.14
N PRO A 739 17.54 -34.33 -2.10
CA PRO A 739 16.98 -35.68 -2.17
C PRO A 739 15.94 -35.83 -3.28
N ASP A 740 15.04 -34.86 -3.44
CA ASP A 740 13.97 -34.93 -4.46
C ASP A 740 14.51 -34.93 -5.88
N ARG A 741 15.57 -34.14 -6.16
CA ARG A 741 16.22 -34.13 -7.47
C ARG A 741 16.95 -35.44 -7.75
N ALA A 742 17.64 -35.99 -6.77
CA ALA A 742 18.28 -37.28 -6.88
C ALA A 742 17.25 -38.39 -7.18
N ILE A 743 16.14 -38.40 -6.46
CA ILE A 743 15.05 -39.36 -6.67
C ILE A 743 14.41 -39.20 -8.06
N ALA A 744 14.18 -37.96 -8.51
CA ALA A 744 13.63 -37.67 -9.83
C ALA A 744 14.57 -38.16 -10.95
N LEU A 745 15.87 -37.87 -10.84
CA LEU A 745 16.89 -38.38 -11.75
C LEU A 745 16.92 -39.91 -11.76
N ALA A 746 16.95 -40.52 -10.59
CA ALA A 746 17.00 -41.96 -10.46
C ALA A 746 15.79 -42.67 -11.08
N ARG A 747 14.58 -42.13 -10.92
CA ARG A 747 13.36 -42.65 -11.56
C ARG A 747 13.49 -42.58 -13.09
N THR A 748 13.95 -41.44 -13.62
CA THR A 748 14.15 -41.28 -15.06
C THR A 748 15.22 -42.25 -15.59
N LEU A 749 16.31 -42.45 -14.87
CA LEU A 749 17.33 -43.46 -15.22
C LEU A 749 16.76 -44.89 -15.17
N THR A 750 15.90 -45.18 -14.20
CA THR A 750 15.17 -46.46 -14.12
C THR A 750 14.29 -46.64 -15.34
N ASP A 751 13.54 -45.66 -15.74
CA ASP A 751 12.66 -45.69 -16.91
C ASP A 751 13.43 -45.92 -18.21
N LEU A 752 14.66 -45.42 -18.29
CA LEU A 752 15.61 -45.68 -19.40
C LEU A 752 16.33 -47.03 -19.31
N GLY A 753 16.07 -47.84 -18.28
CA GLY A 753 16.74 -49.14 -18.06
C GLY A 753 18.17 -49.01 -17.51
N ARG A 754 18.58 -47.83 -17.11
CA ARG A 754 19.91 -47.49 -16.52
C ARG A 754 19.92 -47.75 -15.02
N THR A 755 19.50 -48.93 -14.59
CA THR A 755 19.27 -49.27 -13.17
C THR A 755 20.51 -49.17 -12.29
N GLY A 756 21.72 -49.49 -12.84
CA GLY A 756 22.95 -49.34 -12.11
C GLY A 756 23.23 -47.87 -11.72
N GLU A 757 23.07 -46.96 -12.67
CA GLU A 757 23.24 -45.52 -12.43
C GLU A 757 22.16 -44.98 -11.47
N ALA A 758 20.91 -45.43 -11.62
CA ALA A 758 19.84 -45.06 -10.68
C ALA A 758 20.18 -45.46 -9.23
N ARG A 759 20.74 -46.67 -9.02
CA ARG A 759 21.19 -47.11 -7.68
C ARG A 759 22.33 -46.26 -7.13
N ASP A 760 23.28 -45.86 -7.98
CA ASP A 760 24.42 -45.04 -7.60
C ASP A 760 23.96 -43.64 -7.14
N VAL A 761 22.92 -43.09 -7.80
CA VAL A 761 22.29 -41.81 -7.39
C VAL A 761 21.50 -41.99 -6.08
N LEU A 762 20.66 -43.03 -5.98
CA LEU A 762 19.84 -43.33 -4.80
C LEU A 762 20.67 -43.62 -3.55
N ALA A 763 21.87 -44.20 -3.72
CA ALA A 763 22.81 -44.46 -2.62
C ALA A 763 23.35 -43.19 -1.95
N GLN A 764 23.18 -42.05 -2.58
CA GLN A 764 23.60 -40.73 -2.06
C GLN A 764 22.46 -40.00 -1.36
N VAL A 765 21.24 -40.55 -1.39
CA VAL A 765 20.06 -39.92 -0.79
C VAL A 765 20.02 -40.22 0.71
N ASP A 766 19.98 -39.16 1.52
CA ASP A 766 19.74 -39.25 2.96
C ASP A 766 18.71 -38.18 3.34
N GLY A 767 17.92 -38.44 4.34
CA GLY A 767 16.89 -37.47 4.76
C GLY A 767 15.95 -38.01 5.84
N ASP A 768 14.89 -37.29 6.05
CA ASP A 768 13.82 -37.59 7.00
C ASP A 768 12.92 -38.76 6.54
N GLU A 769 11.88 -39.07 7.30
CA GLU A 769 10.97 -40.18 7.04
C GLU A 769 10.28 -40.05 5.67
N GLU A 770 9.95 -38.85 5.21
CA GLU A 770 9.31 -38.59 3.91
C GLU A 770 10.28 -38.90 2.75
N VAL A 771 11.53 -38.45 2.90
CA VAL A 771 12.63 -38.77 1.93
C VAL A 771 12.89 -40.25 1.91
N GLN A 772 12.97 -40.95 3.05
CA GLN A 772 13.19 -42.38 3.13
C GLN A 772 12.04 -43.18 2.49
N ARG A 773 10.81 -42.71 2.61
CA ARG A 773 9.64 -43.30 1.94
C ARG A 773 9.77 -43.16 0.43
N SER A 774 10.10 -41.97 -0.08
CA SER A 774 10.28 -41.71 -1.51
C SER A 774 11.45 -42.51 -2.10
N LEU A 775 12.53 -42.65 -1.33
CA LEU A 775 13.68 -43.52 -1.67
C LEU A 775 13.26 -45.00 -1.78
N ALA A 776 12.47 -45.49 -0.83
CA ALA A 776 11.96 -46.87 -0.86
C ALA A 776 11.13 -47.17 -2.12
N TYR A 777 10.26 -46.22 -2.50
CA TYR A 777 9.47 -46.36 -3.75
C TYR A 777 10.36 -46.41 -5.00
N ALA A 778 11.35 -45.48 -5.10
CA ALA A 778 12.26 -45.47 -6.25
C ALA A 778 13.10 -46.76 -6.33
N LEU A 779 13.56 -47.26 -5.19
CA LEU A 779 14.29 -48.53 -5.16
C LEU A 779 13.43 -49.73 -5.49
N ALA A 780 12.14 -49.74 -5.11
CA ALA A 780 11.19 -50.79 -5.49
C ALA A 780 11.01 -50.86 -7.01
N ASP A 781 10.89 -49.71 -7.71
CA ASP A 781 10.80 -49.64 -9.15
C ASP A 781 12.07 -50.18 -9.83
N VAL A 782 13.25 -49.87 -9.30
CA VAL A 782 14.53 -50.40 -9.77
C VAL A 782 14.54 -51.96 -9.66
N GLU A 783 14.16 -52.48 -8.51
CA GLU A 783 14.12 -53.91 -8.23
C GLU A 783 13.13 -54.65 -9.17
N ALA A 784 11.95 -54.07 -9.40
CA ALA A 784 10.96 -54.62 -10.30
C ALA A 784 11.49 -54.69 -11.76
N LEU A 785 12.16 -53.65 -12.22
CA LEU A 785 12.74 -53.62 -13.57
C LEU A 785 13.90 -54.62 -13.73
N GLU A 786 14.65 -54.89 -12.66
CA GLU A 786 15.70 -55.92 -12.61
C GLU A 786 15.13 -57.36 -12.53
N GLY A 787 13.81 -57.49 -12.40
CA GLY A 787 13.09 -58.77 -12.38
C GLY A 787 12.82 -59.32 -10.97
N ASP A 788 13.10 -58.56 -9.93
CA ASP A 788 12.81 -58.93 -8.53
C ASP A 788 11.68 -58.03 -7.93
N GLY A 789 10.49 -58.16 -8.52
CA GLY A 789 9.33 -57.39 -8.03
C GLY A 789 8.89 -57.76 -6.61
N LEU A 790 9.26 -58.93 -6.07
CA LEU A 790 8.96 -59.29 -4.70
C LEU A 790 9.83 -58.53 -3.69
N ALA A 791 11.11 -58.33 -4.01
CA ALA A 791 11.98 -57.48 -3.17
C ALA A 791 11.44 -56.04 -3.10
N GLY A 792 10.97 -55.47 -4.24
CA GLY A 792 10.31 -54.17 -4.22
C GLY A 792 9.03 -54.17 -3.38
N LEU A 793 8.26 -55.23 -3.37
CA LEU A 793 7.04 -55.34 -2.54
C LEU A 793 7.35 -55.37 -1.04
N ASP A 794 8.48 -56.00 -0.66
CA ASP A 794 8.95 -56.07 0.73
C ASP A 794 9.27 -54.68 1.31
N ARG A 795 9.73 -53.75 0.47
CA ARG A 795 9.97 -52.34 0.93
C ARG A 795 8.69 -51.67 1.40
N PHE A 796 7.59 -51.85 0.70
CA PHE A 796 6.28 -51.36 1.13
C PHE A 796 5.82 -52.06 2.40
N ALA A 797 6.11 -53.33 2.57
CA ALA A 797 5.77 -54.06 3.79
C ALA A 797 6.54 -53.53 4.98
N GLU A 798 7.82 -53.18 4.81
CA GLU A 798 8.64 -52.53 5.87
C GLU A 798 8.04 -51.20 6.27
N LEU A 799 7.67 -50.32 5.33
CA LEU A 799 7.05 -49.03 5.64
C LEU A 799 5.70 -49.17 6.36
N LEU A 800 4.96 -50.25 6.10
CA LEU A 800 3.68 -50.50 6.74
C LEU A 800 3.80 -51.20 8.13
N LEU A 801 5.01 -51.58 8.60
CA LEU A 801 5.19 -52.14 9.93
C LEU A 801 4.82 -51.16 11.04
N ASP A 802 5.27 -49.94 10.90
CA ASP A 802 5.04 -48.87 11.90
C ASP A 802 3.70 -48.16 11.72
N ALA A 803 3.20 -48.06 10.46
CA ALA A 803 1.95 -47.40 10.09
C ALA A 803 1.08 -48.28 9.19
N PRO A 804 0.42 -49.35 9.70
CA PRO A 804 -0.28 -50.35 8.88
C PRO A 804 -1.42 -49.81 8.03
N ASN A 805 -1.96 -48.62 8.38
CA ASN A 805 -3.08 -47.98 7.68
C ASN A 805 -2.66 -46.62 7.05
N ASP A 806 -1.37 -46.42 6.79
CA ASP A 806 -0.94 -45.26 6.02
C ASP A 806 -1.52 -45.33 4.59
N GLY A 807 -2.52 -44.47 4.29
CA GLY A 807 -3.23 -44.47 3.02
C GLY A 807 -2.32 -44.22 1.82
N SER A 808 -1.29 -43.36 2.00
CA SER A 808 -0.37 -43.03 0.91
C SER A 808 0.56 -44.19 0.58
N VAL A 809 1.08 -44.91 1.58
CA VAL A 809 1.92 -46.11 1.40
C VAL A 809 1.08 -47.28 0.83
N LEU A 810 -0.15 -47.43 1.32
CA LEU A 810 -1.08 -48.44 0.78
C LEU A 810 -1.41 -48.17 -0.69
N ASN A 811 -1.62 -46.92 -1.06
CA ASN A 811 -1.86 -46.53 -2.43
C ASN A 811 -0.64 -46.79 -3.34
N ALA A 812 0.54 -46.38 -2.91
CA ALA A 812 1.79 -46.62 -3.63
C ALA A 812 2.05 -48.12 -3.82
N LYS A 813 1.81 -48.95 -2.78
CA LYS A 813 1.86 -50.42 -2.86
C LYS A 813 0.85 -50.96 -3.85
N CYS A 814 -0.40 -50.48 -3.82
CA CYS A 814 -1.45 -50.90 -4.76
C CYS A 814 -1.05 -50.63 -6.22
N TRP A 815 -0.59 -49.38 -6.48
CA TRP A 815 -0.11 -48.96 -7.80
C TRP A 815 1.05 -49.81 -8.28
N TYR A 816 2.07 -50.01 -7.44
CA TYR A 816 3.24 -50.87 -7.73
C TYR A 816 2.84 -52.29 -8.11
N MET A 817 1.93 -52.93 -7.33
CA MET A 817 1.41 -54.25 -7.65
C MET A 817 0.74 -54.31 -9.02
N GLY A 818 0.01 -53.27 -9.41
CA GLY A 818 -0.69 -53.19 -10.69
C GLY A 818 0.22 -52.97 -11.90
N ILE A 819 1.16 -52.05 -11.80
CA ILE A 819 2.06 -51.73 -12.92
C ILE A 819 3.09 -52.82 -13.15
N TRP A 820 3.67 -53.40 -12.11
CA TRP A 820 4.68 -54.48 -12.22
C TRP A 820 4.11 -55.89 -12.19
N GLN A 821 2.78 -56.02 -12.06
CA GLN A 821 2.06 -57.30 -12.05
C GLN A 821 2.54 -58.26 -10.95
N VAL A 822 2.82 -57.76 -9.77
CA VAL A 822 3.30 -58.53 -8.61
C VAL A 822 2.13 -58.84 -7.68
N GLU A 823 1.91 -60.09 -7.35
CA GLU A 823 0.86 -60.60 -6.44
C GLU A 823 -0.55 -60.00 -6.69
N ILE A 824 -0.92 -59.87 -7.97
CA ILE A 824 -2.15 -59.17 -8.41
C ILE A 824 -3.41 -59.81 -7.81
N ALA A 825 -3.44 -61.13 -7.61
CA ALA A 825 -4.62 -61.84 -7.08
C ALA A 825 -5.00 -61.32 -5.66
N ASP A 826 -3.98 -60.91 -4.85
CA ASP A 826 -4.17 -60.46 -3.47
C ASP A 826 -4.21 -58.92 -3.36
N ALA A 827 -3.95 -58.22 -4.47
CA ALA A 827 -3.82 -56.74 -4.47
C ALA A 827 -5.11 -56.01 -4.19
N VAL A 828 -6.29 -56.54 -4.56
CA VAL A 828 -7.59 -55.86 -4.37
C VAL A 828 -7.85 -55.47 -2.93
N ALA A 829 -7.45 -56.31 -1.95
CA ALA A 829 -7.60 -56.03 -0.54
C ALA A 829 -6.71 -54.85 -0.09
N THR A 830 -5.47 -54.80 -0.60
CA THR A 830 -4.54 -53.67 -0.32
C THR A 830 -5.10 -52.38 -0.91
N CYS A 831 -5.58 -52.41 -2.15
CA CYS A 831 -6.13 -51.21 -2.83
C CYS A 831 -7.43 -50.72 -2.19
N THR A 832 -8.29 -51.64 -1.70
CA THR A 832 -9.50 -51.26 -0.98
C THR A 832 -9.14 -50.52 0.32
N ARG A 833 -8.14 -51.02 1.06
CA ARG A 833 -7.62 -50.28 2.24
C ARG A 833 -7.01 -48.97 1.86
N ALA A 834 -6.36 -48.83 0.71
CA ALA A 834 -5.86 -47.57 0.22
C ALA A 834 -6.99 -46.54 -0.01
N VAL A 835 -8.08 -46.95 -0.69
CA VAL A 835 -9.27 -46.08 -0.89
C VAL A 835 -9.90 -45.66 0.42
N GLU A 836 -9.96 -46.55 1.43
CA GLU A 836 -10.56 -46.27 2.73
C GLU A 836 -9.73 -45.32 3.62
N ASN A 837 -8.40 -45.27 3.41
CA ASN A 837 -7.49 -44.53 4.31
C ASN A 837 -6.74 -43.38 3.61
N SER A 838 -6.85 -43.23 2.28
CA SER A 838 -6.15 -42.16 1.56
C SER A 838 -6.91 -40.85 1.60
N GLU A 839 -6.16 -39.77 1.84
CA GLU A 839 -6.68 -38.39 1.71
C GLU A 839 -6.95 -38.05 0.23
N ASN A 840 -6.22 -38.63 -0.71
CA ASN A 840 -6.42 -38.48 -2.15
C ASN A 840 -7.20 -39.72 -2.71
N THR A 841 -8.51 -39.65 -2.54
CA THR A 841 -9.40 -40.74 -2.95
C THR A 841 -9.36 -41.00 -4.47
N ALA A 842 -9.20 -39.94 -5.29
CA ALA A 842 -9.15 -40.12 -6.76
C ALA A 842 -7.95 -40.97 -7.19
N MET A 843 -6.76 -40.71 -6.65
CA MET A 843 -5.58 -41.53 -6.97
C MET A 843 -5.67 -42.96 -6.43
N ALA A 844 -6.31 -43.14 -5.28
CA ALA A 844 -6.49 -44.51 -4.74
C ALA A 844 -7.50 -45.32 -5.53
N LEU A 845 -8.55 -44.68 -6.07
CA LEU A 845 -9.51 -45.31 -6.99
C LEU A 845 -8.84 -45.68 -8.33
N ASP A 846 -8.00 -44.77 -8.89
CA ASP A 846 -7.22 -45.06 -10.10
C ASP A 846 -6.31 -46.27 -9.92
N SER A 847 -5.57 -46.31 -8.81
CA SER A 847 -4.71 -47.47 -8.49
C SER A 847 -5.51 -48.77 -8.36
N ARG A 848 -6.71 -48.73 -7.77
CA ARG A 848 -7.59 -49.90 -7.64
C ARG A 848 -8.17 -50.31 -8.99
N ALA A 849 -8.55 -49.34 -9.83
CA ALA A 849 -9.01 -49.58 -11.17
C ALA A 849 -7.95 -50.32 -12.02
N MET A 850 -6.68 -49.97 -11.89
CA MET A 850 -5.56 -50.68 -12.53
C MET A 850 -5.50 -52.14 -12.12
N ILE A 851 -5.61 -52.41 -10.81
CA ILE A 851 -5.62 -53.81 -10.32
C ILE A 851 -6.84 -54.58 -10.76
N LEU A 852 -8.03 -53.97 -10.74
CA LEU A 852 -9.27 -54.59 -11.20
C LEU A 852 -9.20 -54.90 -12.70
N LEU A 853 -8.65 -54.01 -13.53
CA LEU A 853 -8.39 -54.27 -14.94
C LEU A 853 -7.47 -55.49 -15.13
N ARG A 854 -6.35 -55.57 -14.38
CA ARG A 854 -5.39 -56.69 -14.42
C ARG A 854 -6.04 -58.01 -14.01
N ASN A 855 -6.99 -58.00 -13.09
CA ASN A 855 -7.75 -59.16 -12.62
C ASN A 855 -8.94 -59.52 -13.54
N GLY A 856 -9.22 -58.73 -14.58
CA GLY A 856 -10.35 -58.92 -15.47
C GLY A 856 -11.72 -58.55 -14.89
N GLN A 857 -11.75 -57.80 -13.78
CA GLN A 857 -12.98 -57.27 -13.13
C GLN A 857 -13.35 -55.95 -13.78
N LEU A 858 -13.80 -56.01 -15.06
CA LEU A 858 -13.85 -54.81 -15.90
C LEU A 858 -14.94 -53.81 -15.48
N GLU A 859 -16.10 -54.28 -14.99
CA GLU A 859 -17.20 -53.41 -14.54
C GLU A 859 -16.83 -52.65 -13.30
N GLU A 860 -16.18 -53.29 -12.32
CA GLU A 860 -15.71 -52.65 -11.11
C GLU A 860 -14.53 -51.70 -11.41
N ALA A 861 -13.64 -52.04 -12.34
CA ALA A 861 -12.56 -51.19 -12.80
C ALA A 861 -13.10 -49.91 -13.45
N LEU A 862 -14.13 -50.02 -14.27
CA LEU A 862 -14.77 -48.89 -14.92
C LEU A 862 -15.41 -47.95 -13.89
N ALA A 863 -16.12 -48.52 -12.93
CA ALA A 863 -16.77 -47.74 -11.88
C ALA A 863 -15.77 -46.93 -11.03
N ASP A 864 -14.61 -47.54 -10.72
CA ASP A 864 -13.54 -46.86 -10.00
C ASP A 864 -12.88 -45.75 -10.82
N ALA A 865 -12.60 -46.00 -12.11
CA ALA A 865 -12.01 -45.00 -13.01
C ALA A 865 -12.98 -43.83 -13.28
N GLU A 866 -14.27 -44.10 -13.43
CA GLU A 866 -15.29 -43.01 -13.55
C GLU A 866 -15.38 -42.21 -12.28
N ALA A 867 -15.44 -42.82 -11.10
CA ALA A 867 -15.46 -42.12 -9.82
C ALA A 867 -14.17 -41.28 -9.56
N ALA A 868 -13.02 -41.78 -10.02
CA ALA A 868 -11.77 -41.03 -9.93
C ALA A 868 -11.81 -39.78 -10.82
N LEU A 869 -12.32 -39.89 -12.06
CA LEU A 869 -12.47 -38.76 -12.97
C LEU A 869 -13.53 -37.74 -12.55
N ASP A 870 -14.58 -38.17 -11.86
CA ASP A 870 -15.57 -37.25 -11.26
C ASP A 870 -14.93 -36.38 -10.18
N LEU A 871 -14.00 -36.94 -9.39
CA LEU A 871 -13.24 -36.21 -8.38
C LEU A 871 -12.11 -35.39 -8.97
N ALA A 872 -11.46 -35.88 -10.03
CA ALA A 872 -10.29 -35.24 -10.65
C ALA A 872 -10.36 -35.35 -12.18
N PRO A 873 -11.17 -34.53 -12.88
CA PRO A 873 -11.42 -34.62 -14.32
C PRO A 873 -10.19 -34.35 -15.20
N ASP A 874 -9.16 -33.72 -14.65
CA ASP A 874 -7.89 -33.41 -15.33
C ASP A 874 -6.84 -34.54 -15.22
N GLN A 875 -7.13 -35.61 -14.51
CA GLN A 875 -6.22 -36.73 -14.32
C GLN A 875 -6.09 -37.58 -15.62
N THR A 876 -5.02 -37.28 -16.36
CA THR A 876 -4.82 -37.82 -17.72
C THR A 876 -4.53 -39.31 -17.72
N GLU A 877 -3.80 -39.78 -16.70
CA GLU A 877 -3.47 -41.19 -16.53
C GLU A 877 -4.72 -42.04 -16.31
N THR A 878 -5.66 -41.56 -15.48
CA THR A 878 -6.96 -42.22 -15.25
C THR A 878 -7.83 -42.24 -16.51
N LEU A 879 -7.79 -41.15 -17.31
CA LEU A 879 -8.49 -41.11 -18.59
C LEU A 879 -7.95 -42.19 -19.54
N LEU A 880 -6.62 -42.36 -19.59
CA LEU A 880 -6.02 -43.49 -20.37
C LEU A 880 -6.44 -44.84 -19.83
N LEU A 881 -6.41 -45.00 -18.51
CA LEU A 881 -6.81 -46.24 -17.85
C LEU A 881 -8.28 -46.59 -18.15
N ARG A 882 -9.20 -45.62 -18.08
CA ARG A 882 -10.61 -45.80 -18.47
C ARG A 882 -10.73 -46.26 -19.91
N GLY A 883 -10.01 -45.65 -20.84
CA GLY A 883 -9.96 -46.04 -22.23
C GLY A 883 -9.49 -47.48 -22.41
N LEU A 884 -8.48 -47.92 -21.66
CA LEU A 884 -7.99 -49.31 -21.71
C LEU A 884 -9.02 -50.30 -21.15
N ILE A 885 -9.72 -49.95 -20.07
CA ILE A 885 -10.81 -50.74 -19.51
C ILE A 885 -11.95 -50.86 -20.53
N LEU A 886 -12.39 -49.75 -21.13
CA LEU A 886 -13.42 -49.75 -22.17
C LEU A 886 -13.02 -50.60 -23.36
N ARG A 887 -11.75 -50.56 -23.79
CA ARG A 887 -11.21 -51.41 -24.87
C ARG A 887 -11.27 -52.88 -24.48
N ALA A 888 -10.91 -53.24 -23.26
CA ALA A 888 -10.99 -54.63 -22.74
C ALA A 888 -12.45 -55.11 -22.68
N MET A 889 -13.40 -54.22 -22.46
CA MET A 889 -14.85 -54.51 -22.51
C MET A 889 -15.40 -54.59 -23.96
N GLY A 890 -14.60 -54.19 -24.95
CA GLY A 890 -15.03 -54.18 -26.38
C GLY A 890 -15.93 -53.00 -26.71
N ARG A 891 -15.82 -51.87 -26.04
CA ARG A 891 -16.63 -50.67 -26.24
C ARG A 891 -16.05 -49.74 -27.31
N ASP A 892 -16.91 -49.12 -28.10
CA ASP A 892 -16.53 -48.28 -29.23
C ASP A 892 -15.95 -46.92 -28.79
N ASP A 893 -16.23 -46.44 -27.58
CA ASP A 893 -15.79 -45.17 -27.01
C ASP A 893 -14.36 -45.24 -26.43
N ALA A 894 -13.76 -46.40 -26.34
CA ALA A 894 -12.43 -46.60 -25.79
C ALA A 894 -11.34 -45.79 -26.48
N GLU A 895 -11.32 -45.75 -27.80
CA GLU A 895 -10.28 -45.09 -28.58
C GLU A 895 -10.32 -43.58 -28.44
N ALA A 896 -11.49 -43.01 -28.13
CA ALA A 896 -11.62 -41.59 -27.89
C ALA A 896 -10.89 -41.15 -26.60
N ASP A 897 -11.05 -41.92 -25.51
CA ASP A 897 -10.36 -41.65 -24.24
C ASP A 897 -8.85 -41.83 -24.37
N ILE A 898 -8.41 -42.88 -25.03
CA ILE A 898 -7.00 -43.20 -25.29
C ILE A 898 -6.36 -42.06 -26.10
N ALA A 899 -7.01 -41.66 -27.20
CA ALA A 899 -6.51 -40.56 -28.03
C ALA A 899 -6.46 -39.23 -27.26
N ALA A 900 -7.50 -38.93 -26.49
CA ALA A 900 -7.56 -37.74 -25.68
C ALA A 900 -6.46 -37.71 -24.60
N ALA A 901 -6.24 -38.82 -23.90
CA ALA A 901 -5.20 -38.91 -22.89
C ALA A 901 -3.79 -38.74 -23.49
N LEU A 902 -3.50 -39.44 -24.60
CA LEU A 902 -2.20 -39.32 -25.28
C LEU A 902 -1.97 -37.98 -25.96
N ALA A 903 -3.01 -37.23 -26.29
CA ALA A 903 -2.89 -35.87 -26.77
C ALA A 903 -2.57 -34.90 -25.62
N ARG A 904 -3.13 -35.13 -24.41
CA ARG A 904 -2.85 -34.32 -23.21
C ARG A 904 -1.46 -34.58 -22.65
N SER A 905 -1.01 -35.85 -22.63
CA SER A 905 0.31 -36.24 -22.13
C SER A 905 0.90 -37.36 -22.98
N PRO A 906 1.70 -37.01 -24.02
CA PRO A 906 2.31 -38.01 -24.90
C PRO A 906 3.28 -38.96 -24.18
N ARG A 907 3.91 -38.53 -23.07
CA ARG A 907 4.87 -39.35 -22.29
C ARG A 907 4.25 -40.65 -21.73
N ILE A 908 2.98 -40.60 -21.32
CA ILE A 908 2.33 -41.75 -20.65
C ILE A 908 2.22 -42.96 -21.55
N ARG A 909 2.37 -42.80 -22.89
CA ARG A 909 2.43 -43.89 -23.83
C ARG A 909 3.56 -44.87 -23.50
N GLU A 910 4.76 -44.33 -23.16
CA GLU A 910 5.93 -45.18 -22.89
C GLU A 910 5.79 -45.87 -21.52
N ASP A 911 5.20 -45.20 -20.56
CA ASP A 911 4.96 -45.76 -19.23
C ASP A 911 4.04 -46.98 -19.34
N TYR A 912 2.87 -46.83 -19.98
CA TYR A 912 1.91 -47.91 -20.12
C TYR A 912 2.44 -49.06 -21.01
N ARG A 913 3.24 -48.77 -22.06
CA ARG A 913 3.93 -49.81 -22.84
C ARG A 913 4.91 -50.61 -22.00
N ARG A 914 5.69 -49.96 -21.14
CA ARG A 914 6.59 -50.60 -20.19
C ARG A 914 5.83 -51.48 -19.22
N TRP A 915 4.66 -51.11 -18.81
CA TRP A 915 3.77 -51.91 -17.98
C TRP A 915 2.98 -52.97 -18.74
N GLY A 916 3.26 -53.19 -20.02
CA GLY A 916 2.73 -54.29 -20.84
C GLY A 916 1.36 -54.00 -21.45
N PHE A 917 0.97 -52.76 -21.68
CA PHE A 917 -0.23 -52.40 -22.42
C PHE A 917 0.11 -52.12 -23.90
N GLU A 918 -0.76 -52.56 -24.81
CA GLU A 918 -0.69 -52.20 -26.23
C GLU A 918 -1.42 -50.87 -26.46
N LEU A 919 -0.69 -49.86 -26.98
CA LEU A 919 -1.18 -48.50 -27.22
C LEU A 919 -0.94 -48.05 -28.65
#